data_dddf3fd3a737b135ae53e86d169a1300
#
_entry.id   dddf3fd3a737b135ae53e86d169a1300
#
_cell.length_a   1.000
_cell.length_b   1.000
_cell.length_c   1.000
_cell.angle_alpha   90.00
_cell.angle_beta   90.00
_cell.angle_gamma   90.00
#
_symmetry.space_group_name_H-M   'P 1'
#
loop_
_entity.id
_entity.type
_entity.pdbx_description
1 polymer ?
#
loop_
_entity_poly.entity_id
_entity_poly.type
_entity_poly.pdbx_seq_one_letter_code
_entity_poly.pdbx_strand_id
1 'polypeptide(L)'
;MSKRLIIAEKPSLGRAIANALNVKKFTGEKSNGYYENDKYIITWCFGHLFKLKDIGDYEGLNNISWEDIALPFLPNPFELKYNPGRNEEEGEGIKKQVEIIKELISKDEIDEIVYCGDADREGQVIVNEVLEYIGNKKRVTRLWLPEQTEDTIQKQIMNCKENNIYNNLSNEGLTRIYMDWFLGINLSVFLSVKAKTKLNVGRVVIPIVKYIYDREQAIKNFKVEKYFQLESKTEKENIKIPLILRKERFFSKEEAEKIAKELNNNKAKVISIEKKEVKKYPGKLFSLGKVQSELSKNHKMDFDRSLKIIQKLYEEGYITYPRTNTEYLAEEEKDRVESLIDLINQKGYNLEFKDSKKIFDTSKIESHSALTPTLKLPEKLSKEEEIVYQVIFNRFISNFLAEETIVSETTLTIKVADKEFKLKGTEIIKQGFYAYEPKKFDNQLPNLAENEEFEVNFLAIQKETEPPKKVTESELGNYLEHPFRKEIKEKNIEDEENEEEIIEDAEDYKNILEGVEIGTVATRTGIISNAKSYGYITQENSNYSITLKGEKLIQLLDELKINLYKERTVEFSKDLKKVFHNMKTIDDVLGDTWSILNEIIENGKDIKPSVEFLEILGKCPKCGGKIIEKPKTYSCENEDFVLWKESRHYKEKFSINSEEAKKFLANETVQCTLTSEDKKTRKVNLKMKLNGEYVNFEEERESIGKCPVCGKEVIESEKMFYCTGNKDGRIFKLWKEAKHFSDVLKITKNTVKKLLKKNGSSKFEIIGKDGNKKEVNLKIKINGNYVNFEEVKENK
;
A
#
# COMPACT_ATOMS: atom_id res chain seq x y z
N MET A 1 22.28 9.79 -43.19
CA MET A 1 21.30 10.81 -42.74
C MET A 1 21.39 10.85 -41.23
N SER A 2 21.30 12.04 -40.65
CA SER A 2 21.27 12.22 -39.20
C SER A 2 19.98 11.63 -38.59
N LYS A 3 20.10 10.96 -37.45
CA LYS A 3 18.98 10.37 -36.71
C LYS A 3 18.90 10.98 -35.32
N ARG A 4 17.67 11.04 -34.79
CA ARG A 4 17.43 11.40 -33.37
C ARG A 4 17.34 10.13 -32.53
N LEU A 5 18.11 10.09 -31.43
CA LEU A 5 18.05 9.00 -30.45
C LEU A 5 17.07 9.38 -29.35
N ILE A 6 15.96 8.69 -29.22
CA ILE A 6 14.99 8.88 -28.15
C ILE A 6 15.29 7.86 -27.04
N ILE A 7 15.50 8.34 -25.81
CA ILE A 7 15.71 7.50 -24.62
C ILE A 7 14.53 7.69 -23.70
N ALA A 8 13.69 6.65 -23.61
CA ALA A 8 12.54 6.63 -22.72
C ALA A 8 12.91 6.11 -21.32
N GLU A 9 12.18 6.55 -20.31
CA GLU A 9 12.37 6.10 -18.91
C GLU A 9 12.09 4.61 -18.72
N LYS A 10 11.15 4.05 -19.50
CA LYS A 10 10.68 2.67 -19.35
C LYS A 10 10.26 2.05 -20.69
N PRO A 11 10.26 0.70 -20.79
CA PRO A 11 9.94 0.01 -22.05
C PRO A 11 8.54 0.29 -22.59
N SER A 12 7.54 0.48 -21.72
CA SER A 12 6.16 0.81 -22.12
C SER A 12 6.11 2.13 -22.86
N LEU A 13 6.78 3.16 -22.34
CA LEU A 13 6.88 4.47 -22.96
C LEU A 13 7.65 4.42 -24.29
N GLY A 14 8.77 3.68 -24.34
CA GLY A 14 9.52 3.44 -25.57
C GLY A 14 8.67 2.83 -26.68
N ARG A 15 7.84 1.85 -26.35
CA ARG A 15 6.88 1.23 -27.28
C ARG A 15 5.78 2.20 -27.73
N ALA A 16 5.22 2.99 -26.79
CA ALA A 16 4.20 3.98 -27.12
C ALA A 16 4.74 5.01 -28.14
N ILE A 17 5.96 5.52 -27.92
CA ILE A 17 6.64 6.44 -28.83
C ILE A 17 6.92 5.76 -30.19
N ALA A 18 7.40 4.50 -30.18
CA ALA A 18 7.67 3.75 -31.42
C ALA A 18 6.40 3.56 -32.26
N ASN A 19 5.27 3.22 -31.63
CA ASN A 19 3.98 3.09 -32.28
C ASN A 19 3.51 4.43 -32.87
N ALA A 20 3.52 5.49 -32.06
CA ALA A 20 3.09 6.82 -32.48
C ALA A 20 3.92 7.38 -33.67
N LEU A 21 5.23 7.07 -33.72
CA LEU A 21 6.14 7.49 -34.78
C LEU A 21 6.28 6.44 -35.92
N ASN A 22 5.48 5.37 -35.87
CA ASN A 22 5.51 4.26 -36.85
C ASN A 22 6.91 3.63 -37.03
N VAL A 23 7.67 3.46 -35.90
CA VAL A 23 9.00 2.83 -35.89
C VAL A 23 8.83 1.36 -35.50
N LYS A 24 8.92 0.45 -36.46
CA LYS A 24 8.52 -0.97 -36.26
C LYS A 24 9.69 -1.95 -36.13
N LYS A 25 10.88 -1.62 -36.65
CA LYS A 25 12.02 -2.54 -36.64
C LYS A 25 12.62 -2.60 -35.26
N PHE A 26 12.44 -3.72 -34.56
CA PHE A 26 13.05 -3.98 -33.26
C PHE A 26 14.39 -4.70 -33.43
N THR A 27 15.39 -4.26 -32.66
CA THR A 27 16.72 -4.88 -32.54
C THR A 27 16.99 -5.13 -31.07
N GLY A 28 17.16 -6.38 -30.66
CA GLY A 28 17.42 -6.72 -29.26
C GLY A 28 16.92 -8.10 -28.87
N GLU A 29 17.02 -8.41 -27.58
CA GLU A 29 16.60 -9.68 -26.98
C GLU A 29 15.74 -9.43 -25.73
N LYS A 30 14.63 -10.16 -25.60
CA LYS A 30 13.69 -10.03 -24.47
C LYS A 30 13.23 -8.57 -24.32
N SER A 31 13.55 -7.95 -23.16
CA SER A 31 13.23 -6.54 -22.84
C SER A 31 14.34 -5.55 -23.19
N ASN A 32 15.54 -6.03 -23.54
CA ASN A 32 16.69 -5.19 -23.89
C ASN A 32 16.70 -4.90 -25.39
N GLY A 33 16.94 -3.65 -25.78
CA GLY A 33 17.06 -3.30 -27.21
C GLY A 33 16.55 -1.91 -27.54
N TYR A 34 16.19 -1.75 -28.81
CA TYR A 34 15.69 -0.49 -29.37
C TYR A 34 14.86 -0.73 -30.62
N TYR A 35 14.02 0.26 -30.97
CA TYR A 35 13.34 0.33 -32.27
C TYR A 35 14.09 1.31 -33.18
N GLU A 36 14.13 1.07 -34.49
CA GLU A 36 14.77 1.99 -35.44
C GLU A 36 14.02 2.13 -36.76
N ASN A 37 14.18 3.30 -37.38
CA ASN A 37 13.91 3.61 -38.78
C ASN A 37 14.92 4.62 -39.31
N ASP A 38 14.66 5.22 -40.47
CA ASP A 38 15.57 6.18 -41.11
C ASP A 38 15.73 7.49 -40.33
N LYS A 39 14.78 7.85 -39.46
CA LYS A 39 14.76 9.13 -38.72
C LYS A 39 15.02 8.99 -37.24
N TYR A 40 14.61 7.87 -36.63
CA TYR A 40 14.58 7.68 -35.19
C TYR A 40 15.22 6.36 -34.78
N ILE A 41 15.94 6.40 -33.66
CA ILE A 41 16.27 5.24 -32.84
C ILE A 41 15.60 5.46 -31.48
N ILE A 42 14.86 4.49 -30.97
CA ILE A 42 14.09 4.59 -29.74
C ILE A 42 14.49 3.47 -28.80
N THR A 43 15.14 3.83 -27.69
CA THR A 43 15.55 2.91 -26.63
C THR A 43 14.97 3.36 -25.29
N TRP A 44 15.25 2.62 -24.21
CA TRP A 44 14.66 2.91 -22.91
C TRP A 44 15.52 2.46 -21.73
N CYS A 45 15.28 3.06 -20.59
CA CYS A 45 15.72 2.60 -19.29
C CYS A 45 14.68 1.59 -18.69
N PHE A 46 14.98 1.01 -17.55
CA PHE A 46 14.05 0.21 -16.75
C PHE A 46 13.67 0.93 -15.45
N GLY A 47 13.38 2.24 -15.51
CA GLY A 47 13.45 3.13 -14.39
C GLY A 47 14.91 3.44 -14.03
N HIS A 48 15.25 3.64 -12.77
CA HIS A 48 16.63 3.86 -12.35
C HIS A 48 17.53 2.68 -12.68
N LEU A 49 18.46 2.88 -13.64
CA LEU A 49 19.50 1.91 -14.00
C LEU A 49 20.66 1.93 -13.00
N PHE A 50 20.79 3.01 -12.26
CA PHE A 50 21.78 3.22 -11.22
C PHE A 50 21.15 3.46 -9.86
N LYS A 51 21.93 3.31 -8.81
CA LYS A 51 21.65 3.77 -7.45
C LYS A 51 22.93 4.29 -6.83
N LEU A 52 22.82 5.10 -5.81
CA LEU A 52 23.97 5.52 -5.03
C LEU A 52 24.65 4.30 -4.40
N LYS A 53 25.97 4.34 -4.29
CA LYS A 53 26.74 3.37 -3.52
C LYS A 53 26.24 3.34 -2.07
N ASP A 54 26.18 2.15 -1.48
CA ASP A 54 25.96 2.01 -0.05
C ASP A 54 27.27 2.34 0.71
N ILE A 55 27.20 2.63 2.01
CA ILE A 55 28.36 3.03 2.80
C ILE A 55 29.54 2.03 2.71
N GLY A 56 29.25 0.72 2.68
CA GLY A 56 30.26 -0.33 2.53
C GLY A 56 30.86 -0.48 1.13
N ASP A 57 30.37 0.25 0.13
CA ASP A 57 30.92 0.24 -1.24
C ASP A 57 32.05 1.28 -1.42
N TYR A 58 32.22 2.19 -0.45
CA TYR A 58 33.28 3.18 -0.49
C TYR A 58 34.60 2.59 0.01
N GLU A 59 35.70 3.09 -0.57
CA GLU A 59 37.05 2.62 -0.23
C GLU A 59 37.34 2.79 1.27
N GLY A 60 37.90 1.75 1.89
CA GLY A 60 38.19 1.73 3.31
C GLY A 60 37.05 1.39 4.24
N LEU A 61 35.79 1.36 3.74
CA LEU A 61 34.59 1.05 4.54
C LEU A 61 34.04 -0.37 4.27
N ASN A 62 34.68 -1.12 3.39
CA ASN A 62 34.27 -2.48 3.07
C ASN A 62 34.55 -3.42 4.25
N ASN A 63 33.55 -4.11 4.75
CA ASN A 63 33.58 -5.02 5.90
C ASN A 63 33.88 -4.39 7.28
N ILE A 64 33.84 -3.07 7.42
CA ILE A 64 33.94 -2.41 8.73
C ILE A 64 32.65 -2.66 9.55
N SER A 65 32.83 -2.85 10.86
CA SER A 65 31.66 -2.88 11.77
C SER A 65 30.97 -1.53 11.78
N TRP A 66 29.65 -1.54 11.85
CA TRP A 66 28.90 -0.29 11.92
C TRP A 66 29.25 0.58 13.15
N GLU A 67 29.75 -0.04 14.21
CA GLU A 67 30.25 0.65 15.41
C GLU A 67 31.52 1.46 15.16
N ASP A 68 32.31 1.08 14.14
CA ASP A 68 33.59 1.70 13.80
C ASP A 68 33.45 2.76 12.69
N ILE A 69 32.25 2.95 12.13
CA ILE A 69 32.03 3.94 11.10
C ILE A 69 31.94 5.33 11.73
N ALA A 70 32.77 6.25 11.27
CA ALA A 70 32.71 7.65 11.65
C ALA A 70 31.42 8.29 11.08
N LEU A 71 30.56 8.77 11.97
CA LEU A 71 29.29 9.41 11.61
C LEU A 71 29.30 10.89 12.01
N PRO A 72 28.64 11.81 11.26
CA PRO A 72 27.94 11.53 9.99
C PRO A 72 28.92 11.30 8.83
N PHE A 73 28.65 10.28 8.00
CA PHE A 73 29.38 9.98 6.79
C PHE A 73 28.70 10.64 5.58
N LEU A 74 29.38 11.60 4.95
CA LEU A 74 28.95 12.27 3.72
C LEU A 74 29.97 11.98 2.61
N PRO A 75 29.62 11.20 1.57
CA PRO A 75 30.54 10.97 0.46
C PRO A 75 30.73 12.23 -0.38
N ASN A 76 31.96 12.43 -0.88
CA ASN A 76 32.27 13.52 -1.79
C ASN A 76 33.28 13.05 -2.85
N PRO A 77 32.83 12.84 -4.11
CA PRO A 77 31.44 12.92 -4.58
C PRO A 77 30.57 11.73 -4.17
N PHE A 78 29.26 11.86 -4.33
CA PHE A 78 28.37 10.71 -4.36
C PHE A 78 28.67 9.87 -5.60
N GLU A 79 28.79 8.57 -5.43
CA GLU A 79 29.10 7.65 -6.52
C GLU A 79 27.91 6.74 -6.83
N LEU A 80 27.76 6.44 -8.13
CA LEU A 80 26.74 5.54 -8.64
C LEU A 80 27.26 4.10 -8.77
N LYS A 81 26.37 3.14 -8.57
CA LYS A 81 26.57 1.73 -8.94
C LYS A 81 25.35 1.23 -9.71
N TYR A 82 25.52 0.18 -10.50
CA TYR A 82 24.40 -0.45 -11.18
C TYR A 82 23.34 -0.88 -10.18
N ASN A 83 22.09 -0.63 -10.54
CA ASN A 83 20.96 -1.17 -9.78
C ASN A 83 21.02 -2.71 -9.87
N PRO A 84 21.06 -3.46 -8.73
CA PRO A 84 21.17 -4.91 -8.76
C PRO A 84 19.91 -5.61 -9.24
N GLY A 85 18.79 -4.87 -9.46
CA GLY A 85 17.49 -5.46 -9.72
C GLY A 85 16.95 -6.26 -8.53
N ARG A 86 15.86 -6.97 -8.73
CA ARG A 86 15.25 -7.86 -7.71
C ARG A 86 15.89 -9.25 -7.69
N ASN A 87 16.58 -9.61 -8.77
CA ASN A 87 17.31 -10.85 -8.94
C ASN A 87 18.47 -10.67 -9.93
N GLU A 88 19.34 -11.68 -10.05
CA GLU A 88 20.53 -11.64 -10.90
C GLU A 88 20.20 -11.40 -12.38
N GLU A 89 19.14 -12.02 -12.92
CA GLU A 89 18.72 -11.86 -14.32
C GLU A 89 18.31 -10.40 -14.62
N GLU A 90 17.59 -9.76 -13.72
CA GLU A 90 17.20 -8.36 -13.85
C GLU A 90 18.43 -7.43 -13.79
N GLY A 91 19.36 -7.70 -12.85
CA GLY A 91 20.61 -6.93 -12.73
C GLY A 91 21.50 -7.02 -13.98
N GLU A 92 21.65 -8.21 -14.57
CA GLU A 92 22.36 -8.39 -15.83
C GLU A 92 21.65 -7.72 -17.01
N GLY A 93 20.29 -7.75 -17.03
CA GLY A 93 19.49 -7.03 -18.01
C GLY A 93 19.73 -5.52 -17.95
N ILE A 94 19.82 -4.95 -16.73
CA ILE A 94 20.13 -3.53 -16.52
C ILE A 94 21.48 -3.16 -17.10
N LYS A 95 22.54 -3.91 -16.80
CA LYS A 95 23.91 -3.67 -17.35
C LYS A 95 23.89 -3.72 -18.88
N LYS A 96 23.25 -4.76 -19.45
CA LYS A 96 23.13 -4.92 -20.91
C LYS A 96 22.43 -3.71 -21.55
N GLN A 97 21.39 -3.19 -20.92
CA GLN A 97 20.67 -2.03 -21.46
C GLN A 97 21.51 -0.74 -21.41
N VAL A 98 22.29 -0.53 -20.37
CA VAL A 98 23.22 0.60 -20.28
C VAL A 98 24.27 0.53 -21.42
N GLU A 99 24.84 -0.65 -21.69
CA GLU A 99 25.79 -0.81 -22.81
C GLU A 99 25.14 -0.55 -24.16
N ILE A 100 23.89 -1.01 -24.38
CA ILE A 100 23.11 -0.68 -25.60
C ILE A 100 22.95 0.85 -25.75
N ILE A 101 22.54 1.55 -24.68
CA ILE A 101 22.39 3.01 -24.71
C ILE A 101 23.73 3.67 -25.05
N LYS A 102 24.82 3.23 -24.43
CA LYS A 102 26.17 3.75 -24.67
C LYS A 102 26.63 3.55 -26.11
N GLU A 103 26.41 2.36 -26.67
CA GLU A 103 26.71 2.07 -28.08
C GLU A 103 25.90 2.95 -29.02
N LEU A 104 24.62 3.14 -28.76
CA LEU A 104 23.75 3.99 -29.56
C LEU A 104 24.19 5.47 -29.54
N ILE A 105 24.52 5.99 -28.34
CA ILE A 105 25.03 7.37 -28.19
C ILE A 105 26.36 7.57 -28.95
N SER A 106 27.21 6.55 -29.03
CA SER A 106 28.49 6.64 -29.71
C SER A 106 28.43 6.69 -31.25
N LYS A 107 27.26 6.35 -31.84
CA LYS A 107 27.11 6.36 -33.29
C LYS A 107 27.21 7.77 -33.88
N ASP A 108 28.00 7.93 -34.97
CA ASP A 108 28.17 9.21 -35.67
C ASP A 108 26.87 9.74 -36.31
N GLU A 109 25.96 8.81 -36.65
CA GLU A 109 24.66 9.19 -37.24
C GLU A 109 23.69 9.85 -36.26
N ILE A 110 23.99 9.87 -34.96
CA ILE A 110 23.17 10.47 -33.91
C ILE A 110 23.65 11.90 -33.61
N ASP A 111 22.84 12.90 -33.93
CA ASP A 111 23.14 14.28 -33.68
C ASP A 111 22.47 14.83 -32.42
N GLU A 112 21.33 14.29 -32.10
CA GLU A 112 20.49 14.73 -31.00
C GLU A 112 19.96 13.56 -30.19
N ILE A 113 20.00 13.71 -28.86
CA ILE A 113 19.36 12.82 -27.91
C ILE A 113 18.06 13.48 -27.46
N VAL A 114 16.94 12.80 -27.68
CA VAL A 114 15.64 13.22 -27.15
C VAL A 114 15.37 12.44 -25.86
N TYR A 115 15.44 13.14 -24.76
CA TYR A 115 15.16 12.60 -23.46
C TYR A 115 13.66 12.50 -23.22
N CYS A 116 13.13 11.34 -22.84
CA CYS A 116 11.72 11.12 -22.56
C CYS A 116 11.51 10.31 -21.28
N GLY A 117 11.41 10.99 -20.13
CA GLY A 117 10.96 10.44 -18.87
C GLY A 117 9.52 10.86 -18.56
N ASP A 118 8.95 10.29 -17.53
CA ASP A 118 7.70 10.79 -16.96
C ASP A 118 7.85 12.28 -16.65
N ALA A 119 6.75 13.01 -16.72
CA ALA A 119 6.78 14.46 -16.63
C ALA A 119 6.89 14.94 -15.17
N ASP A 120 7.83 14.41 -14.39
CA ASP A 120 8.12 14.78 -13.00
C ASP A 120 9.64 14.84 -12.73
N ARG A 121 10.03 15.20 -11.51
CA ARG A 121 11.44 15.30 -11.10
C ARG A 121 12.15 13.94 -11.08
N GLU A 122 11.46 12.84 -10.77
CA GLU A 122 12.03 11.49 -10.82
C GLU A 122 12.36 11.13 -12.27
N GLY A 123 11.37 11.32 -13.16
CA GLY A 123 11.56 11.12 -14.58
C GLY A 123 12.64 12.05 -15.16
N GLN A 124 12.95 13.21 -14.59
CA GLN A 124 14.05 14.09 -15.03
C GLN A 124 15.42 13.58 -14.55
N VAL A 125 15.52 12.86 -13.44
CA VAL A 125 16.79 12.34 -12.94
C VAL A 125 17.20 11.05 -13.66
N ILE A 126 16.25 10.14 -13.92
CA ILE A 126 16.54 8.77 -14.38
C ILE A 126 17.44 8.72 -15.62
N VAL A 127 17.13 9.49 -16.67
CA VAL A 127 17.94 9.48 -17.90
C VAL A 127 19.14 10.43 -17.80
N ASN A 128 19.04 11.51 -17.00
CA ASN A 128 20.19 12.36 -16.75
C ASN A 128 21.34 11.58 -16.08
N GLU A 129 21.07 10.73 -15.10
CA GLU A 129 22.05 9.84 -14.48
C GLU A 129 22.76 8.94 -15.50
N VAL A 130 22.00 8.41 -16.48
CA VAL A 130 22.57 7.58 -17.55
C VAL A 130 23.46 8.39 -18.47
N LEU A 131 23.01 9.56 -18.89
CA LEU A 131 23.76 10.46 -19.77
C LEU A 131 25.05 10.96 -19.11
N GLU A 132 25.00 11.28 -17.84
CA GLU A 132 26.16 11.68 -17.03
C GLU A 132 27.15 10.53 -16.84
N TYR A 133 26.66 9.34 -16.46
CA TYR A 133 27.50 8.13 -16.29
C TYR A 133 28.24 7.77 -17.58
N ILE A 134 27.59 7.90 -18.75
CA ILE A 134 28.21 7.63 -20.05
C ILE A 134 29.13 8.79 -20.48
N GLY A 135 29.05 9.96 -19.86
CA GLY A 135 29.82 11.16 -20.25
C GLY A 135 29.33 11.76 -21.56
N ASN A 136 28.03 11.83 -21.78
CA ASN A 136 27.43 12.36 -23.00
C ASN A 136 27.81 13.81 -23.25
N LYS A 137 28.18 14.10 -24.52
CA LYS A 137 28.49 15.47 -24.99
C LYS A 137 27.59 15.93 -26.14
N LYS A 138 26.67 15.09 -26.60
CA LYS A 138 25.73 15.43 -27.67
C LYS A 138 24.62 16.31 -27.12
N ARG A 139 23.98 17.08 -28.02
CA ARG A 139 22.82 17.92 -27.70
C ARG A 139 21.71 17.05 -27.12
N VAL A 140 21.06 17.52 -26.04
CA VAL A 140 19.94 16.84 -25.40
C VAL A 140 18.73 17.74 -25.38
N THR A 141 17.63 17.27 -25.93
CA THR A 141 16.31 17.91 -25.84
C THR A 141 15.35 17.05 -25.04
N ARG A 142 14.30 17.63 -24.53
CA ARG A 142 13.31 16.98 -23.64
C ARG A 142 11.97 16.86 -24.36
N LEU A 143 11.48 15.65 -24.50
CA LEU A 143 10.09 15.33 -24.87
C LEU A 143 9.24 15.27 -23.60
N TRP A 144 8.36 16.24 -23.41
CA TRP A 144 7.47 16.35 -22.27
C TRP A 144 6.07 15.84 -22.64
N LEU A 145 5.60 14.78 -21.99
CA LEU A 145 4.33 14.12 -22.30
C LEU A 145 3.37 14.21 -21.12
N PRO A 146 2.37 15.10 -21.14
CA PRO A 146 1.32 15.15 -20.13
C PRO A 146 0.36 13.95 -20.22
N GLU A 147 0.27 13.32 -21.40
CA GLU A 147 -0.47 12.11 -21.69
C GLU A 147 0.23 11.28 -22.78
N GLN A 148 -0.03 9.97 -22.84
CA GLN A 148 0.64 9.06 -23.79
C GLN A 148 -0.26 8.66 -24.97
N THR A 149 -1.03 9.61 -25.52
CA THR A 149 -1.77 9.39 -26.76
C THR A 149 -0.87 9.55 -27.98
N GLU A 150 -1.20 8.85 -29.09
CA GLU A 150 -0.41 8.93 -30.33
C GLU A 150 -0.34 10.37 -30.86
N ASP A 151 -1.46 11.09 -30.87
CA ASP A 151 -1.55 12.47 -31.32
C ASP A 151 -0.67 13.41 -30.48
N THR A 152 -0.71 13.25 -29.15
CA THR A 152 0.13 14.06 -28.26
C THR A 152 1.61 13.77 -28.47
N ILE A 153 2.00 12.50 -28.61
CA ILE A 153 3.39 12.12 -28.88
C ILE A 153 3.85 12.74 -30.21
N GLN A 154 3.06 12.60 -31.29
CA GLN A 154 3.39 13.16 -32.62
C GLN A 154 3.52 14.69 -32.59
N LYS A 155 2.66 15.38 -31.86
CA LYS A 155 2.70 16.82 -31.69
C LYS A 155 3.91 17.25 -30.87
N GLN A 156 4.16 16.63 -29.72
CA GLN A 156 5.20 17.02 -28.77
C GLN A 156 6.62 16.70 -29.25
N ILE A 157 6.83 15.63 -30.05
CA ILE A 157 8.15 15.31 -30.59
C ILE A 157 8.69 16.41 -31.52
N MET A 158 7.81 17.22 -32.13
CA MET A 158 8.17 18.36 -32.93
C MET A 158 8.45 19.63 -32.11
N ASN A 159 8.03 19.62 -30.84
CA ASN A 159 8.11 20.76 -29.92
C ASN A 159 9.03 20.51 -28.73
N CYS A 160 10.02 19.57 -28.87
CA CYS A 160 11.00 19.31 -27.82
C CYS A 160 11.75 20.57 -27.42
N LYS A 161 11.92 20.79 -26.14
CA LYS A 161 12.68 21.92 -25.60
C LYS A 161 14.09 21.46 -25.20
N GLU A 162 15.03 22.39 -25.10
CA GLU A 162 16.38 22.09 -24.57
C GLU A 162 16.29 21.54 -23.16
N ASN A 163 17.06 20.47 -22.88
CA ASN A 163 16.98 19.78 -21.58
C ASN A 163 17.44 20.66 -20.40
N ASN A 164 18.32 21.63 -20.66
CA ASN A 164 18.81 22.55 -19.62
C ASN A 164 17.73 23.44 -18.99
N ILE A 165 16.58 23.62 -19.64
CA ILE A 165 15.42 24.35 -19.10
C ILE A 165 14.89 23.62 -17.84
N TYR A 166 15.11 22.31 -17.74
CA TYR A 166 14.66 21.46 -16.64
C TYR A 166 15.75 21.21 -15.58
N ASN A 167 16.87 21.95 -15.60
CA ASN A 167 17.96 21.80 -14.64
C ASN A 167 17.49 21.97 -13.17
N ASN A 168 16.60 22.93 -12.92
CA ASN A 168 16.05 23.14 -11.57
C ASN A 168 15.27 21.93 -11.08
N LEU A 169 14.49 21.30 -11.95
CA LEU A 169 13.75 20.06 -11.66
C LEU A 169 14.71 18.90 -11.41
N SER A 170 15.81 18.81 -12.20
CA SER A 170 16.88 17.83 -11.97
C SER A 170 17.57 18.04 -10.63
N ASN A 171 17.94 19.28 -10.30
CA ASN A 171 18.59 19.63 -9.04
C ASN A 171 17.71 19.32 -7.84
N GLU A 172 16.41 19.62 -7.89
CA GLU A 172 15.45 19.23 -6.84
C GLU A 172 15.41 17.70 -6.66
N GLY A 173 15.36 16.95 -7.76
CA GLY A 173 15.34 15.48 -7.73
C GLY A 173 16.62 14.91 -7.16
N LEU A 174 17.79 15.36 -7.59
CA LEU A 174 19.11 14.94 -7.07
C LEU A 174 19.29 15.32 -5.61
N THR A 175 18.93 16.57 -5.22
CA THR A 175 18.99 16.99 -3.81
C THR A 175 18.20 16.04 -2.92
N ARG A 176 17.00 15.67 -3.36
CA ARG A 176 16.17 14.72 -2.62
C ARG A 176 16.84 13.36 -2.48
N ILE A 177 17.40 12.80 -3.57
CA ILE A 177 18.07 11.50 -3.57
C ILE A 177 19.28 11.51 -2.62
N TYR A 178 20.12 12.55 -2.69
CA TYR A 178 21.30 12.69 -1.86
C TYR A 178 20.94 12.90 -0.38
N MET A 179 20.01 13.77 -0.10
CA MET A 179 19.53 14.04 1.26
C MET A 179 18.85 12.81 1.90
N ASP A 180 17.97 12.13 1.16
CA ASP A 180 17.28 10.92 1.66
C ASP A 180 18.30 9.79 1.91
N TRP A 181 19.32 9.63 1.06
CA TRP A 181 20.42 8.70 1.28
C TRP A 181 21.22 9.09 2.52
N PHE A 182 21.63 10.36 2.60
CA PHE A 182 22.49 10.86 3.67
C PHE A 182 21.83 10.73 5.06
N LEU A 183 20.58 11.17 5.18
CA LEU A 183 19.80 10.96 6.40
C LEU A 183 19.56 9.48 6.69
N GLY A 184 19.08 8.75 5.69
CA GLY A 184 18.67 7.36 5.86
C GLY A 184 19.81 6.44 6.29
N ILE A 185 20.96 6.54 5.65
CA ILE A 185 22.13 5.71 5.97
C ILE A 185 22.67 6.03 7.37
N ASN A 186 22.98 7.31 7.64
CA ASN A 186 23.58 7.71 8.92
C ASN A 186 22.69 7.39 10.12
N LEU A 187 21.40 7.70 10.02
CA LEU A 187 20.45 7.37 11.08
C LEU A 187 20.24 5.87 11.23
N SER A 188 20.19 5.13 10.13
CA SER A 188 20.03 3.67 10.19
C SER A 188 21.23 3.01 10.87
N VAL A 189 22.46 3.45 10.56
CA VAL A 189 23.67 2.97 11.23
C VAL A 189 23.66 3.35 12.71
N PHE A 190 23.50 4.64 13.02
CA PHE A 190 23.49 5.15 14.41
C PHE A 190 22.44 4.44 15.28
N LEU A 191 21.20 4.37 14.82
CA LEU A 191 20.11 3.73 15.57
C LEU A 191 20.29 2.23 15.67
N SER A 192 20.84 1.57 14.64
CA SER A 192 21.11 0.13 14.69
C SER A 192 22.18 -0.23 15.70
N VAL A 193 23.23 0.57 15.81
CA VAL A 193 24.29 0.43 16.84
C VAL A 193 23.69 0.60 18.23
N LYS A 194 22.88 1.66 18.44
CA LYS A 194 22.20 1.91 19.72
C LYS A 194 21.22 0.81 20.11
N ALA A 195 20.48 0.30 19.14
CA ALA A 195 19.46 -0.76 19.33
C ALA A 195 20.05 -2.17 19.35
N LYS A 196 21.34 -2.35 18.99
CA LYS A 196 21.98 -3.66 18.77
C LYS A 196 21.19 -4.58 17.82
N THR A 197 20.46 -3.99 16.89
CA THR A 197 19.67 -4.68 15.87
C THR A 197 19.54 -3.81 14.62
N LYS A 198 19.31 -4.44 13.46
CA LYS A 198 19.18 -3.70 12.20
C LYS A 198 17.86 -2.90 12.18
N LEU A 199 17.99 -1.59 12.11
CA LEU A 199 16.90 -0.64 11.90
C LEU A 199 17.09 0.08 10.58
N ASN A 200 16.06 0.10 9.75
CA ASN A 200 16.03 0.89 8.51
C ASN A 200 15.10 2.07 8.75
N VAL A 201 15.65 3.26 8.77
CA VAL A 201 14.88 4.48 9.03
C VAL A 201 15.10 5.49 7.91
N GLY A 202 14.21 6.44 7.82
CA GLY A 202 14.29 7.49 6.82
C GLY A 202 13.29 8.61 7.12
N ARG A 203 13.51 9.74 6.49
CA ARG A 203 12.78 10.98 6.68
C ARG A 203 11.26 10.82 6.69
N VAL A 204 10.71 10.00 5.81
CA VAL A 204 9.24 9.86 5.65
C VAL A 204 8.69 8.64 6.41
N VAL A 205 9.51 7.60 6.65
CA VAL A 205 9.08 6.40 7.40
C VAL A 205 8.77 6.76 8.86
N ILE A 206 9.62 7.57 9.48
CA ILE A 206 9.48 7.94 10.90
C ILE A 206 8.14 8.64 11.20
N PRO A 207 7.72 9.69 10.46
CA PRO A 207 6.40 10.32 10.67
C PRO A 207 5.21 9.36 10.50
N ILE A 208 5.28 8.42 9.55
CA ILE A 208 4.23 7.40 9.36
C ILE A 208 4.11 6.52 10.60
N VAL A 209 5.25 5.99 11.07
CA VAL A 209 5.28 5.11 12.25
C VAL A 209 4.81 5.87 13.49
N LYS A 210 5.24 7.14 13.66
CA LYS A 210 4.82 8.01 14.79
C LYS A 210 3.32 8.27 14.79
N TYR A 211 2.73 8.60 13.62
CA TYR A 211 1.29 8.89 13.51
C TYR A 211 0.43 7.68 13.92
N ILE A 212 0.85 6.47 13.49
CA ILE A 212 0.15 5.23 13.85
C ILE A 212 0.38 4.90 15.33
N TYR A 213 1.63 5.08 15.84
CA TYR A 213 1.96 4.90 17.25
C TYR A 213 1.10 5.78 18.16
N ASP A 214 1.00 7.08 17.87
CA ASP A 214 0.22 8.00 18.67
C ASP A 214 -1.26 7.63 18.72
N ARG A 215 -1.82 7.17 17.59
CA ARG A 215 -3.19 6.67 17.53
C ARG A 215 -3.37 5.41 18.39
N GLU A 216 -2.47 4.46 18.34
CA GLU A 216 -2.53 3.24 19.15
C GLU A 216 -2.37 3.56 20.64
N GLN A 217 -1.50 4.52 20.99
CA GLN A 217 -1.40 4.99 22.39
C GLN A 217 -2.69 5.69 22.85
N ALA A 218 -3.32 6.49 22.01
CA ALA A 218 -4.61 7.10 22.32
C ALA A 218 -5.71 6.05 22.51
N ILE A 219 -5.71 4.97 21.73
CA ILE A 219 -6.65 3.83 21.91
C ILE A 219 -6.35 3.09 23.21
N LYS A 220 -5.07 2.75 23.48
CA LYS A 220 -4.62 1.98 24.64
C LYS A 220 -4.87 2.70 25.97
N ASN A 221 -4.66 4.01 25.97
CA ASN A 221 -4.80 4.84 27.16
C ASN A 221 -6.21 5.42 27.32
N PHE A 222 -7.12 5.12 26.40
CA PHE A 222 -8.49 5.62 26.43
C PHE A 222 -9.24 5.07 27.65
N LYS A 223 -9.84 5.97 28.41
CA LYS A 223 -10.69 5.60 29.53
C LYS A 223 -12.15 5.74 29.11
N VAL A 224 -12.85 4.64 29.15
CA VAL A 224 -14.29 4.62 28.87
C VAL A 224 -15.02 5.32 30.00
N GLU A 225 -15.76 6.38 29.66
CA GLU A 225 -16.64 7.10 30.58
C GLU A 225 -18.09 6.77 30.26
N LYS A 226 -18.84 6.44 31.28
CA LYS A 226 -20.28 6.24 31.18
C LYS A 226 -21.01 7.55 31.38
N TYR A 227 -21.93 7.84 30.52
CA TYR A 227 -22.79 9.04 30.63
C TYR A 227 -24.21 8.70 30.21
N PHE A 228 -25.15 9.56 30.60
CA PHE A 228 -26.54 9.47 30.14
C PHE A 228 -26.79 10.58 29.12
N GLN A 229 -27.50 10.22 28.05
CA GLN A 229 -27.98 11.16 27.05
C GLN A 229 -29.49 11.07 26.97
N LEU A 230 -30.14 12.23 26.89
CA LEU A 230 -31.60 12.28 26.77
C LEU A 230 -31.99 12.14 25.30
N GLU A 231 -32.76 11.11 25.00
CA GLU A 231 -33.30 10.84 23.67
C GLU A 231 -34.80 10.60 23.76
N SER A 232 -35.56 11.26 22.90
CA SER A 232 -37.00 11.01 22.79
C SER A 232 -37.27 9.85 21.84
N LYS A 233 -38.15 8.93 22.26
CA LYS A 233 -38.64 7.82 21.43
C LYS A 233 -39.98 8.16 20.74
N THR A 234 -40.24 9.43 20.49
CA THR A 234 -41.46 9.88 19.81
C THR A 234 -41.42 9.44 18.35
N GLU A 235 -42.57 8.96 17.88
CA GLU A 235 -42.78 8.56 16.49
C GLU A 235 -44.10 9.20 15.98
N LYS A 236 -44.11 9.58 14.71
CA LYS A 236 -45.33 10.01 13.99
C LYS A 236 -45.41 9.29 12.65
N GLU A 237 -46.55 8.68 12.34
CA GLU A 237 -46.76 7.93 11.08
C GLU A 237 -45.63 6.88 10.80
N ASN A 238 -45.18 6.20 11.85
CA ASN A 238 -44.04 5.24 11.83
C ASN A 238 -42.66 5.87 11.51
N ILE A 239 -42.55 7.20 11.50
CA ILE A 239 -41.28 7.91 11.35
C ILE A 239 -40.80 8.39 12.72
N LYS A 240 -39.57 8.03 13.09
CA LYS A 240 -38.97 8.45 14.37
C LYS A 240 -38.64 9.94 14.33
N ILE A 241 -38.94 10.64 15.40
CA ILE A 241 -38.56 12.02 15.61
C ILE A 241 -37.36 12.03 16.60
N PRO A 242 -36.12 12.06 16.13
CA PRO A 242 -34.96 11.89 16.99
C PRO A 242 -34.59 13.18 17.73
N LEU A 243 -35.37 13.52 18.77
CA LEU A 243 -35.04 14.64 19.65
C LEU A 243 -33.95 14.18 20.63
N ILE A 244 -32.71 14.58 20.38
CA ILE A 244 -31.55 14.16 21.17
C ILE A 244 -30.84 15.41 21.74
N LEU A 245 -30.66 15.47 23.05
CA LEU A 245 -29.83 16.49 23.71
C LEU A 245 -28.34 16.20 23.51
N ARG A 246 -27.80 16.57 22.34
CA ARG A 246 -26.43 16.19 21.94
C ARG A 246 -25.35 16.95 22.69
N LYS A 247 -25.61 18.18 23.13
CA LYS A 247 -24.63 19.05 23.78
C LYS A 247 -24.51 18.79 25.28
N GLU A 248 -25.48 18.10 25.90
CA GLU A 248 -25.53 17.86 27.34
C GLU A 248 -25.25 16.37 27.61
N ARG A 249 -24.26 16.08 28.45
CA ARG A 249 -23.95 14.75 28.97
C ARG A 249 -24.17 14.75 30.46
N PHE A 250 -24.94 13.80 30.97
CA PHE A 250 -25.21 13.67 32.40
C PHE A 250 -24.39 12.50 32.95
N PHE A 251 -23.74 12.73 34.08
CA PHE A 251 -22.93 11.69 34.74
C PHE A 251 -23.68 11.02 35.89
N SER A 252 -24.85 11.59 36.30
CA SER A 252 -25.81 10.99 37.23
C SER A 252 -27.09 10.57 36.50
N LYS A 253 -27.54 9.35 36.78
CA LYS A 253 -28.80 8.82 36.22
C LYS A 253 -30.00 9.60 36.75
N GLU A 254 -29.97 9.91 38.07
CA GLU A 254 -31.01 10.64 38.77
C GLU A 254 -31.22 12.05 38.21
N GLU A 255 -30.12 12.72 37.87
CA GLU A 255 -30.17 14.04 37.24
C GLU A 255 -30.76 13.95 35.82
N ALA A 256 -30.30 12.99 35.02
CA ALA A 256 -30.83 12.77 33.66
C ALA A 256 -32.32 12.41 33.67
N GLU A 257 -32.76 11.53 34.59
CA GLU A 257 -34.18 11.16 34.73
C GLU A 257 -35.03 12.33 35.21
N LYS A 258 -34.53 13.17 36.08
CA LYS A 258 -35.21 14.38 36.52
C LYS A 258 -35.50 15.32 35.35
N ILE A 259 -34.48 15.62 34.55
CA ILE A 259 -34.66 16.48 33.36
C ILE A 259 -35.54 15.83 32.31
N ALA A 260 -35.40 14.49 32.08
CA ALA A 260 -36.28 13.75 31.20
C ALA A 260 -37.75 13.90 31.62
N LYS A 261 -38.03 13.81 32.94
CA LYS A 261 -39.40 13.99 33.47
C LYS A 261 -39.90 15.43 33.30
N GLU A 262 -39.06 16.43 33.49
CA GLU A 262 -39.40 17.84 33.24
C GLU A 262 -39.76 18.07 31.76
N LEU A 263 -38.95 17.52 30.82
CA LEU A 263 -39.24 17.60 29.40
C LEU A 263 -40.53 16.87 29.03
N ASN A 264 -40.76 15.66 29.59
CA ASN A 264 -41.98 14.85 29.31
C ASN A 264 -43.30 15.47 29.89
N ASN A 265 -43.19 16.40 30.80
CA ASN A 265 -44.37 17.18 31.29
C ASN A 265 -44.78 18.28 30.30
N ASN A 266 -44.03 18.51 29.25
CA ASN A 266 -44.27 19.49 28.21
C ASN A 266 -44.49 18.81 26.86
N LYS A 267 -45.30 19.43 26.01
CA LYS A 267 -45.42 19.01 24.62
C LYS A 267 -44.30 19.62 23.78
N ALA A 268 -43.87 18.90 22.80
CA ALA A 268 -43.04 19.45 21.74
C ALA A 268 -43.89 20.35 20.86
N LYS A 269 -43.36 21.48 20.45
CA LYS A 269 -43.99 22.39 19.50
C LYS A 269 -43.04 22.68 18.34
N VAL A 270 -43.53 22.55 17.10
CA VAL A 270 -42.82 22.95 15.91
C VAL A 270 -42.79 24.47 15.82
N ILE A 271 -41.61 25.08 15.96
CA ILE A 271 -41.47 26.55 15.96
C ILE A 271 -41.33 27.09 14.55
N SER A 272 -40.52 26.38 13.71
CA SER A 272 -40.35 26.77 12.31
C SER A 272 -40.03 25.58 11.44
N ILE A 273 -40.40 25.69 10.17
CA ILE A 273 -40.04 24.77 9.10
C ILE A 273 -39.38 25.60 7.99
N GLU A 274 -38.06 25.57 7.97
CA GLU A 274 -37.30 26.26 6.93
C GLU A 274 -36.98 25.28 5.81
N LYS A 275 -37.49 25.54 4.62
CA LYS A 275 -37.20 24.74 3.41
C LYS A 275 -36.48 25.62 2.42
N LYS A 276 -35.28 25.18 2.02
CA LYS A 276 -34.42 25.90 1.07
C LYS A 276 -33.99 24.97 -0.07
N GLU A 277 -34.16 25.43 -1.29
CA GLU A 277 -33.52 24.79 -2.43
C GLU A 277 -32.06 25.21 -2.50
N VAL A 278 -31.14 24.24 -2.51
CA VAL A 278 -29.71 24.47 -2.53
C VAL A 278 -29.12 23.76 -3.72
N LYS A 279 -28.38 24.53 -4.53
CA LYS A 279 -27.59 23.99 -5.60
C LYS A 279 -26.34 23.32 -5.02
N LYS A 280 -26.12 22.06 -5.36
CA LYS A 280 -24.92 21.30 -4.98
C LYS A 280 -23.93 21.27 -6.15
N TYR A 281 -22.65 21.24 -5.80
CA TYR A 281 -21.57 21.14 -6.76
C TYR A 281 -20.82 19.83 -6.53
N PRO A 282 -20.26 19.21 -7.60
CA PRO A 282 -19.41 18.03 -7.46
C PRO A 282 -18.11 18.37 -6.73
N GLY A 283 -17.41 17.36 -6.29
CA GLY A 283 -16.02 17.52 -5.84
C GLY A 283 -15.14 18.02 -6.99
N LYS A 284 -14.01 18.66 -6.66
CA LYS A 284 -12.99 19.02 -7.65
C LYS A 284 -12.51 17.77 -8.38
N LEU A 285 -11.82 17.93 -9.49
CA LEU A 285 -11.16 16.84 -10.20
C LEU A 285 -10.18 16.11 -9.27
N PHE A 286 -9.68 14.96 -9.67
CA PHE A 286 -8.83 14.15 -8.81
C PHE A 286 -7.35 14.49 -8.91
N SER A 287 -6.71 14.65 -7.75
CA SER A 287 -5.28 14.33 -7.58
C SER A 287 -5.11 12.83 -7.35
N LEU A 288 -3.88 12.30 -7.41
CA LEU A 288 -3.62 10.88 -7.16
C LEU A 288 -4.10 10.45 -5.76
N GLY A 289 -3.75 11.20 -4.71
CA GLY A 289 -4.14 10.85 -3.36
C GLY A 289 -5.65 10.85 -3.15
N LYS A 290 -6.38 11.78 -3.82
CA LYS A 290 -7.84 11.84 -3.75
C LYS A 290 -8.51 10.66 -4.43
N VAL A 291 -8.07 10.27 -5.63
CA VAL A 291 -8.64 9.08 -6.30
C VAL A 291 -8.30 7.80 -5.54
N GLN A 292 -7.08 7.67 -5.00
CA GLN A 292 -6.71 6.53 -4.15
C GLN A 292 -7.57 6.44 -2.88
N SER A 293 -7.81 7.58 -2.23
CA SER A 293 -8.68 7.65 -1.05
C SER A 293 -10.12 7.26 -1.36
N GLU A 294 -10.65 7.70 -2.53
CA GLU A 294 -11.98 7.34 -3.01
C GLU A 294 -12.09 5.83 -3.28
N LEU A 295 -11.11 5.26 -3.97
CA LEU A 295 -11.04 3.84 -4.29
C LEU A 295 -10.89 2.97 -3.02
N SER A 296 -10.08 3.39 -2.07
CA SER A 296 -9.90 2.68 -0.79
C SER A 296 -11.20 2.68 0.03
N LYS A 297 -11.87 3.83 0.13
CA LYS A 297 -13.08 4.02 0.91
C LYS A 297 -14.30 3.30 0.33
N ASN A 298 -14.55 3.48 -0.96
CA ASN A 298 -15.80 3.06 -1.59
C ASN A 298 -15.69 1.74 -2.36
N HIS A 299 -14.48 1.37 -2.80
CA HIS A 299 -14.23 0.15 -3.58
C HIS A 299 -13.29 -0.84 -2.88
N LYS A 300 -12.81 -0.52 -1.66
CA LYS A 300 -11.90 -1.35 -0.84
C LYS A 300 -10.63 -1.77 -1.59
N MET A 301 -10.17 -0.90 -2.47
CA MET A 301 -8.95 -1.09 -3.25
C MET A 301 -7.81 -0.37 -2.53
N ASP A 302 -6.75 -1.11 -2.16
CA ASP A 302 -5.59 -0.52 -1.50
C ASP A 302 -4.77 0.39 -2.43
N PHE A 303 -3.93 1.23 -1.84
CA PHE A 303 -3.15 2.24 -2.56
C PHE A 303 -2.14 1.61 -3.53
N ASP A 304 -1.50 0.49 -3.17
CA ASP A 304 -0.54 -0.21 -4.04
C ASP A 304 -1.24 -0.75 -5.29
N ARG A 305 -2.43 -1.33 -5.12
CA ARG A 305 -3.23 -1.90 -6.22
C ARG A 305 -3.80 -0.80 -7.11
N SER A 306 -4.40 0.23 -6.51
CA SER A 306 -4.95 1.36 -7.26
C SER A 306 -3.88 2.09 -8.06
N LEU A 307 -2.69 2.33 -7.49
CA LEU A 307 -1.59 2.97 -8.19
C LEU A 307 -1.15 2.20 -9.43
N LYS A 308 -1.04 0.86 -9.33
CA LYS A 308 -0.67 0.00 -10.47
C LYS A 308 -1.67 0.09 -11.61
N ILE A 309 -2.97 0.11 -11.28
CA ILE A 309 -4.04 0.20 -12.28
C ILE A 309 -4.07 1.60 -12.91
N ILE A 310 -3.98 2.64 -12.09
CA ILE A 310 -3.94 4.03 -12.57
C ILE A 310 -2.74 4.24 -13.49
N GLN A 311 -1.55 3.75 -13.09
CA GLN A 311 -0.35 3.81 -13.91
C GLN A 311 -0.53 3.10 -15.26
N LYS A 312 -1.17 1.92 -15.25
CA LYS A 312 -1.48 1.17 -16.47
C LYS A 312 -2.43 1.93 -17.39
N LEU A 313 -3.51 2.50 -16.86
CA LEU A 313 -4.46 3.32 -17.64
C LEU A 313 -3.79 4.51 -18.31
N TYR A 314 -2.85 5.15 -17.60
CA TYR A 314 -2.01 6.21 -18.18
C TYR A 314 -1.10 5.69 -19.30
N GLU A 315 -0.41 4.57 -19.08
CA GLU A 315 0.49 3.98 -20.09
C GLU A 315 -0.25 3.49 -21.34
N GLU A 316 -1.52 3.14 -21.20
CA GLU A 316 -2.42 2.82 -22.32
C GLU A 316 -3.04 4.07 -22.96
N GLY A 317 -2.79 5.25 -22.40
CA GLY A 317 -3.22 6.55 -22.91
C GLY A 317 -4.69 6.87 -22.62
N TYR A 318 -5.35 6.23 -21.67
CA TYR A 318 -6.76 6.47 -21.34
C TYR A 318 -6.99 7.60 -20.34
N ILE A 319 -5.98 7.94 -19.55
CA ILE A 319 -6.01 9.04 -18.58
C ILE A 319 -4.73 9.88 -18.68
N THR A 320 -4.79 11.12 -18.16
CA THR A 320 -3.63 12.01 -18.04
C THR A 320 -2.63 11.49 -17.00
N TYR A 321 -1.43 12.14 -16.92
CA TYR A 321 -0.37 11.74 -15.99
C TYR A 321 -0.86 11.66 -14.53
N PRO A 322 -0.67 10.52 -13.85
CA PRO A 322 -1.38 10.28 -12.60
C PRO A 322 -0.72 10.88 -11.36
N ARG A 323 0.60 11.12 -11.37
CA ARG A 323 1.32 11.57 -10.17
C ARG A 323 1.22 13.08 -9.99
N THR A 324 -0.02 13.55 -9.80
CA THR A 324 -0.34 14.95 -9.58
C THR A 324 -0.91 15.18 -8.18
N ASN A 325 -0.56 16.31 -7.57
CA ASN A 325 -1.07 16.78 -6.29
C ASN A 325 -2.20 17.82 -6.43
N THR A 326 -2.45 18.31 -7.66
CA THR A 326 -3.49 19.30 -7.90
C THR A 326 -4.83 18.69 -8.31
N GLU A 327 -5.90 19.42 -8.05
CA GLU A 327 -7.28 19.11 -8.42
C GLU A 327 -7.79 20.08 -9.52
N TYR A 328 -6.86 20.82 -10.19
CA TYR A 328 -7.15 21.83 -11.19
C TYR A 328 -6.52 21.50 -12.54
N LEU A 329 -7.09 22.05 -13.61
CA LEU A 329 -6.58 22.01 -14.98
C LEU A 329 -5.88 23.33 -15.31
N ALA A 330 -4.90 23.26 -16.21
CA ALA A 330 -4.25 24.45 -16.74
C ALA A 330 -5.18 25.18 -17.73
N GLU A 331 -5.04 26.52 -17.81
CA GLU A 331 -5.78 27.36 -18.78
C GLU A 331 -5.54 26.91 -20.23
N GLU A 332 -4.33 26.42 -20.51
CA GLU A 332 -3.90 25.95 -21.84
C GLU A 332 -4.57 24.62 -22.25
N GLU A 333 -5.23 23.93 -21.32
CA GLU A 333 -5.92 22.66 -21.61
C GLU A 333 -7.38 22.82 -22.04
N LYS A 334 -7.93 24.03 -22.04
CA LYS A 334 -9.34 24.30 -22.37
C LYS A 334 -9.77 23.70 -23.70
N ASP A 335 -9.00 23.90 -24.78
CA ASP A 335 -9.33 23.33 -26.09
C ASP A 335 -9.37 21.81 -26.12
N ARG A 336 -8.46 21.17 -25.35
CA ARG A 336 -8.45 19.71 -25.20
C ARG A 336 -9.70 19.23 -24.45
N VAL A 337 -10.09 19.96 -23.41
CA VAL A 337 -11.27 19.62 -22.60
C VAL A 337 -12.56 19.81 -23.39
N GLU A 338 -12.68 20.87 -24.20
CA GLU A 338 -13.81 21.06 -25.11
C GLU A 338 -13.92 19.91 -26.10
N SER A 339 -12.81 19.51 -26.73
CA SER A 339 -12.77 18.37 -27.65
C SER A 339 -13.18 17.06 -26.96
N LEU A 340 -12.78 16.87 -25.70
CA LEU A 340 -13.16 15.69 -24.90
C LEU A 340 -14.66 15.70 -24.56
N ILE A 341 -15.22 16.86 -24.21
CA ILE A 341 -16.65 17.03 -23.95
C ILE A 341 -17.45 16.68 -25.21
N ASP A 342 -17.04 17.19 -26.38
CA ASP A 342 -17.71 16.88 -27.64
C ASP A 342 -17.69 15.38 -27.96
N LEU A 343 -16.53 14.73 -27.76
CA LEU A 343 -16.38 13.29 -27.93
C LEU A 343 -17.31 12.48 -27.00
N ILE A 344 -17.40 12.87 -25.74
CA ILE A 344 -18.26 12.24 -24.74
C ILE A 344 -19.74 12.47 -25.07
N ASN A 345 -20.11 13.66 -25.52
CA ASN A 345 -21.47 13.98 -25.93
C ASN A 345 -21.95 13.14 -27.12
N GLN A 346 -21.05 12.77 -28.06
CA GLN A 346 -21.33 11.82 -29.14
C GLN A 346 -21.70 10.42 -28.62
N LYS A 347 -21.37 10.07 -27.37
CA LYS A 347 -21.74 8.82 -26.70
C LYS A 347 -23.08 8.93 -25.94
N GLY A 348 -23.80 10.05 -26.06
CA GLY A 348 -25.12 10.24 -25.47
C GLY A 348 -25.12 10.96 -24.10
N TYR A 349 -24.00 11.52 -23.66
CA TYR A 349 -23.96 12.38 -22.48
C TYR A 349 -24.40 13.81 -22.83
N ASN A 350 -24.72 14.59 -21.81
CA ASN A 350 -25.11 16.00 -21.97
C ASN A 350 -24.18 16.89 -21.11
N LEU A 351 -22.99 17.14 -21.63
CA LEU A 351 -21.95 17.94 -20.98
C LEU A 351 -21.87 19.33 -21.62
N GLU A 352 -21.54 20.32 -20.81
CA GLU A 352 -21.33 21.70 -21.21
C GLU A 352 -19.94 22.15 -20.72
N PHE A 353 -19.19 22.81 -21.60
CA PHE A 353 -17.93 23.41 -21.20
C PHE A 353 -18.16 24.53 -20.20
N LYS A 354 -17.41 24.49 -19.08
CA LYS A 354 -17.51 25.46 -17.99
C LYS A 354 -16.15 26.12 -17.74
N ASP A 355 -15.99 27.33 -18.27
CA ASP A 355 -14.82 28.18 -17.98
C ASP A 355 -14.91 28.73 -16.54
N SER A 356 -14.33 28.01 -15.59
CA SER A 356 -14.41 28.35 -14.17
C SER A 356 -13.06 28.20 -13.48
N LYS A 357 -12.67 29.21 -12.69
CA LYS A 357 -11.49 29.13 -11.81
C LYS A 357 -11.57 27.99 -10.76
N LYS A 358 -12.71 27.38 -10.57
CA LYS A 358 -12.86 26.17 -9.77
C LYS A 358 -12.34 24.91 -10.47
N ILE A 359 -12.20 24.97 -11.81
CA ILE A 359 -11.73 23.88 -12.67
C ILE A 359 -10.38 24.24 -13.27
N PHE A 360 -10.25 25.44 -13.87
CA PHE A 360 -9.05 25.92 -14.56
C PHE A 360 -8.36 27.01 -13.73
N ASP A 361 -7.21 26.68 -13.16
CA ASP A 361 -6.37 27.63 -12.42
C ASP A 361 -4.91 27.20 -12.47
N THR A 362 -4.17 27.73 -13.46
CA THR A 362 -2.74 27.42 -13.67
C THR A 362 -1.88 27.79 -12.44
N SER A 363 -2.31 28.78 -11.62
CA SER A 363 -1.56 29.14 -10.41
C SER A 363 -1.54 28.07 -9.31
N LYS A 364 -2.46 27.09 -9.39
CA LYS A 364 -2.57 25.94 -8.47
C LYS A 364 -1.89 24.68 -8.99
N ILE A 365 -1.10 24.81 -10.06
CA ILE A 365 -0.43 23.69 -10.72
C ILE A 365 1.07 23.88 -10.58
N GLU A 366 1.75 22.93 -9.95
CA GLU A 366 3.21 22.94 -9.84
C GLU A 366 3.87 22.30 -11.08
N SER A 367 3.40 21.13 -11.49
CA SER A 367 3.97 20.37 -12.62
C SER A 367 2.94 19.72 -13.54
N HIS A 368 1.83 19.26 -12.98
CA HIS A 368 0.78 18.51 -13.70
C HIS A 368 -0.59 18.95 -13.28
N SER A 369 -1.51 18.93 -14.24
CA SER A 369 -2.94 19.13 -14.05
C SER A 369 -3.59 17.92 -13.36
N ALA A 370 -4.82 18.09 -12.93
CA ALA A 370 -5.64 17.03 -12.34
C ALA A 370 -5.83 15.83 -13.31
N LEU A 371 -6.14 14.69 -12.74
CA LEU A 371 -6.48 13.46 -13.48
C LEU A 371 -7.78 13.63 -14.24
N THR A 372 -7.70 13.41 -15.56
CA THR A 372 -8.86 13.39 -16.46
C THR A 372 -8.77 12.22 -17.45
N PRO A 373 -9.89 11.81 -18.07
CA PRO A 373 -9.83 11.00 -19.28
C PRO A 373 -9.11 11.76 -20.40
N THR A 374 -8.62 11.02 -21.38
CA THR A 374 -8.04 11.57 -22.63
C THR A 374 -9.04 11.46 -23.78
N LEU A 375 -8.64 11.92 -24.97
CA LEU A 375 -9.42 11.73 -26.21
C LEU A 375 -9.46 10.26 -26.66
N LYS A 376 -8.64 9.39 -26.08
CA LYS A 376 -8.66 7.94 -26.32
C LYS A 376 -9.55 7.26 -25.27
N LEU A 377 -10.81 7.04 -25.60
CA LEU A 377 -11.72 6.33 -24.71
C LEU A 377 -11.47 4.80 -24.80
N PRO A 378 -11.47 4.05 -23.67
CA PRO A 378 -11.24 2.62 -23.67
C PRO A 378 -12.42 1.85 -24.28
N GLU A 379 -12.12 0.85 -25.11
CA GLU A 379 -13.14 -0.07 -25.66
C GLU A 379 -13.38 -1.26 -24.73
N LYS A 380 -12.34 -1.74 -24.08
CA LYS A 380 -12.40 -2.92 -23.20
C LYS A 380 -11.40 -2.77 -22.04
N LEU A 381 -11.90 -2.89 -20.84
CA LEU A 381 -11.13 -2.88 -19.60
C LEU A 381 -11.40 -4.16 -18.79
N SER A 382 -10.47 -4.56 -17.95
CA SER A 382 -10.75 -5.53 -16.88
C SER A 382 -11.68 -4.91 -15.84
N LYS A 383 -12.33 -5.72 -15.03
CA LYS A 383 -13.28 -5.24 -14.00
C LYS A 383 -12.67 -4.19 -13.06
N GLU A 384 -11.40 -4.35 -12.70
CA GLU A 384 -10.73 -3.43 -11.78
C GLU A 384 -10.32 -2.13 -12.49
N GLU A 385 -9.82 -2.24 -13.71
CA GLU A 385 -9.51 -1.08 -14.56
C GLU A 385 -10.78 -0.27 -14.84
N GLU A 386 -11.89 -0.95 -15.09
CA GLU A 386 -13.20 -0.32 -15.30
C GLU A 386 -13.63 0.48 -14.06
N ILE A 387 -13.50 -0.07 -12.85
CA ILE A 387 -13.82 0.64 -11.61
C ILE A 387 -12.98 1.90 -11.48
N VAL A 388 -11.67 1.79 -11.67
CA VAL A 388 -10.75 2.92 -11.53
C VAL A 388 -11.01 3.99 -12.59
N TYR A 389 -11.15 3.56 -13.85
CA TYR A 389 -11.47 4.47 -14.96
C TYR A 389 -12.81 5.18 -14.74
N GLN A 390 -13.84 4.44 -14.34
CA GLN A 390 -15.18 4.98 -14.12
C GLN A 390 -15.22 6.01 -12.98
N VAL A 391 -14.45 5.82 -11.91
CA VAL A 391 -14.34 6.82 -10.83
C VAL A 391 -13.78 8.13 -11.37
N ILE A 392 -12.71 8.09 -12.17
CA ILE A 392 -12.10 9.29 -12.76
C ILE A 392 -13.04 9.91 -13.80
N PHE A 393 -13.63 9.10 -14.64
CA PHE A 393 -14.55 9.51 -15.69
C PHE A 393 -15.83 10.15 -15.13
N ASN A 394 -16.43 9.56 -14.10
CA ASN A 394 -17.61 10.11 -13.43
C ASN A 394 -17.33 11.47 -12.78
N ARG A 395 -16.17 11.64 -12.15
CA ARG A 395 -15.76 12.92 -11.60
C ARG A 395 -15.59 14.01 -12.69
N PHE A 396 -15.03 13.63 -13.84
CA PHE A 396 -14.95 14.53 -14.99
C PHE A 396 -16.34 14.91 -15.48
N ILE A 397 -17.21 13.95 -15.75
CA ILE A 397 -18.61 14.18 -16.14
C ILE A 397 -19.31 15.08 -15.14
N SER A 398 -19.21 14.79 -13.85
CA SER A 398 -19.87 15.56 -12.78
C SER A 398 -19.51 17.04 -12.82
N ASN A 399 -18.27 17.39 -13.18
CA ASN A 399 -17.81 18.77 -13.25
C ASN A 399 -18.35 19.52 -14.48
N PHE A 400 -18.58 18.81 -15.59
CA PHE A 400 -19.03 19.41 -16.86
C PHE A 400 -20.48 19.10 -17.21
N LEU A 401 -21.23 18.43 -16.33
CA LEU A 401 -22.65 18.10 -16.58
C LEU A 401 -23.48 19.37 -16.75
N ALA A 402 -24.27 19.46 -17.83
CA ALA A 402 -25.15 20.60 -18.09
C ALA A 402 -26.27 20.70 -17.06
N GLU A 403 -26.78 19.55 -16.59
CA GLU A 403 -27.84 19.50 -15.59
C GLU A 403 -27.34 19.89 -14.21
N GLU A 404 -28.05 20.79 -13.56
CA GLU A 404 -27.76 21.19 -12.18
C GLU A 404 -28.23 20.14 -11.16
N THR A 405 -27.48 20.01 -10.08
CA THR A 405 -27.93 19.22 -8.92
C THR A 405 -28.57 20.14 -7.91
N ILE A 406 -29.84 19.90 -7.63
CA ILE A 406 -30.63 20.70 -6.68
C ILE A 406 -31.18 19.76 -5.60
N VAL A 407 -30.94 20.13 -4.36
CA VAL A 407 -31.54 19.46 -3.20
C VAL A 407 -32.40 20.43 -2.42
N SER A 408 -33.48 19.89 -1.83
CA SER A 408 -34.26 20.60 -0.82
C SER A 408 -33.70 20.28 0.55
N GLU A 409 -33.13 21.26 1.23
CA GLU A 409 -32.71 21.16 2.63
C GLU A 409 -33.84 21.69 3.52
N THR A 410 -34.40 20.83 4.37
CA THR A 410 -35.43 21.18 5.34
C THR A 410 -34.85 21.17 6.73
N THR A 411 -35.02 22.25 7.48
CA THR A 411 -34.68 22.34 8.90
C THR A 411 -35.96 22.51 9.69
N LEU A 412 -36.28 21.54 10.54
CA LEU A 412 -37.36 21.63 11.52
C LEU A 412 -36.78 22.11 12.84
N THR A 413 -37.27 23.22 13.36
CA THR A 413 -36.95 23.68 14.74
C THR A 413 -38.10 23.29 15.64
N ILE A 414 -37.84 22.45 16.62
CA ILE A 414 -38.82 21.93 17.58
C ILE A 414 -38.38 22.37 18.98
N LYS A 415 -39.31 22.92 19.74
CA LYS A 415 -39.07 23.33 21.12
C LYS A 415 -39.79 22.44 22.10
N VAL A 416 -39.11 22.02 23.16
CA VAL A 416 -39.72 21.30 24.29
C VAL A 416 -39.24 22.00 25.54
N ALA A 417 -40.16 22.61 26.29
CA ALA A 417 -39.86 23.53 27.42
C ALA A 417 -38.91 24.65 26.96
N ASP A 418 -37.73 24.75 27.58
CA ASP A 418 -36.68 25.71 27.23
C ASP A 418 -35.68 25.19 26.18
N LYS A 419 -35.73 23.91 25.80
CA LYS A 419 -34.75 23.27 24.89
C LYS A 419 -35.23 23.32 23.43
N GLU A 420 -34.28 23.63 22.53
CA GLU A 420 -34.52 23.63 21.09
C GLU A 420 -33.80 22.45 20.42
N PHE A 421 -34.49 21.78 19.50
CA PHE A 421 -34.00 20.67 18.70
C PHE A 421 -34.09 21.04 17.23
N LYS A 422 -33.00 20.88 16.48
CA LYS A 422 -32.95 21.08 15.04
C LYS A 422 -32.81 19.75 14.31
N LEU A 423 -33.82 19.36 13.55
CA LEU A 423 -33.78 18.20 12.66
C LEU A 423 -33.52 18.68 11.24
N LYS A 424 -32.57 18.06 10.56
CA LYS A 424 -32.25 18.41 9.17
C LYS A 424 -32.54 17.21 8.27
N GLY A 425 -33.27 17.46 7.19
CA GLY A 425 -33.51 16.49 6.12
C GLY A 425 -33.03 17.04 4.78
N THR A 426 -32.69 16.16 3.89
CA THR A 426 -32.31 16.52 2.52
C THR A 426 -32.98 15.60 1.53
N GLU A 427 -33.67 16.20 0.55
CA GLU A 427 -34.36 15.53 -0.54
C GLU A 427 -33.77 15.98 -1.89
N ILE A 428 -33.57 15.05 -2.81
CA ILE A 428 -33.02 15.38 -4.14
C ILE A 428 -34.20 15.86 -5.02
N ILE A 429 -34.12 17.10 -5.50
CA ILE A 429 -35.10 17.67 -6.46
C ILE A 429 -34.65 17.41 -7.88
N LYS A 430 -33.38 17.74 -8.20
CA LYS A 430 -32.72 17.44 -9.48
C LYS A 430 -31.47 16.63 -9.22
N GLN A 431 -31.40 15.46 -9.83
CA GLN A 431 -30.36 14.50 -9.54
C GLN A 431 -28.97 15.01 -9.98
N GLY A 432 -28.88 15.59 -11.17
CA GLY A 432 -27.63 16.11 -11.71
C GLY A 432 -26.46 15.14 -11.53
N PHE A 433 -25.34 15.60 -10.96
CA PHE A 433 -24.14 14.77 -10.80
C PHE A 433 -24.31 13.57 -9.81
N TYR A 434 -25.34 13.55 -8.98
CA TYR A 434 -25.63 12.36 -8.14
C TYR A 434 -26.04 11.13 -8.97
N ALA A 435 -26.34 11.29 -10.25
CA ALA A 435 -26.51 10.17 -11.17
C ALA A 435 -25.19 9.40 -11.40
N TYR A 436 -24.06 10.09 -11.34
CA TYR A 436 -22.70 9.57 -11.60
C TYR A 436 -21.90 9.33 -10.31
N GLU A 437 -22.14 10.16 -9.30
CA GLU A 437 -21.54 10.04 -7.95
C GLU A 437 -22.67 9.90 -6.91
N PRO A 438 -23.28 8.71 -6.76
CA PRO A 438 -24.48 8.52 -5.95
C PRO A 438 -24.26 8.88 -4.49
N LYS A 439 -25.16 9.67 -3.92
CA LYS A 439 -25.20 10.01 -2.50
C LYS A 439 -26.54 9.61 -1.91
N LYS A 440 -26.50 8.85 -0.82
CA LYS A 440 -27.70 8.53 -0.04
C LYS A 440 -27.89 9.56 1.05
N PHE A 441 -29.12 10.01 1.22
CA PHE A 441 -29.54 10.87 2.31
C PHE A 441 -30.49 10.07 3.19
N ASP A 442 -30.05 9.67 4.37
CA ASP A 442 -30.81 8.83 5.30
C ASP A 442 -31.67 9.63 6.27
N ASN A 443 -31.80 10.96 6.05
CA ASN A 443 -32.48 11.87 6.96
C ASN A 443 -33.91 12.20 6.46
N GLN A 444 -34.77 11.19 6.42
CA GLN A 444 -36.18 11.43 6.17
C GLN A 444 -36.81 12.13 7.38
N LEU A 445 -37.40 13.30 7.15
CA LEU A 445 -38.09 14.05 8.19
C LEU A 445 -39.55 13.62 8.27
N PRO A 446 -40.13 13.61 9.49
CA PRO A 446 -41.57 13.39 9.65
C PRO A 446 -42.36 14.55 9.06
N ASN A 447 -43.56 14.26 8.59
CA ASN A 447 -44.51 15.28 8.10
C ASN A 447 -45.13 16.03 9.29
N LEU A 448 -44.58 17.21 9.58
CA LEU A 448 -45.02 18.08 10.68
C LEU A 448 -45.43 19.43 10.12
N ALA A 449 -46.40 20.07 10.75
CA ALA A 449 -46.84 21.42 10.41
C ALA A 449 -46.27 22.45 11.42
N GLU A 450 -46.13 23.70 10.99
CA GLU A 450 -45.77 24.79 11.94
C GLU A 450 -46.83 24.93 13.03
N ASN A 451 -46.38 25.20 14.24
CA ASN A 451 -47.18 25.24 15.45
C ASN A 451 -47.85 23.92 15.87
N GLU A 452 -47.55 22.82 15.18
CA GLU A 452 -48.02 21.50 15.60
C GLU A 452 -47.44 21.11 16.95
N GLU A 453 -48.27 20.57 17.81
CA GLU A 453 -47.86 20.06 19.12
C GLU A 453 -48.01 18.54 19.17
N PHE A 454 -47.05 17.87 19.77
CA PHE A 454 -47.10 16.42 20.00
C PHE A 454 -46.41 16.04 21.32
N GLU A 455 -46.83 14.89 21.85
CA GLU A 455 -46.27 14.34 23.08
C GLU A 455 -44.83 13.85 22.85
N VAL A 456 -43.99 13.98 23.86
CA VAL A 456 -42.61 13.51 23.85
C VAL A 456 -42.39 12.43 24.91
N ASN A 457 -41.42 11.55 24.64
CA ASN A 457 -41.06 10.50 25.58
C ASN A 457 -39.52 10.43 25.67
N PHE A 458 -38.93 11.36 26.43
CA PHE A 458 -37.51 11.38 26.72
C PHE A 458 -37.14 10.29 27.72
N LEU A 459 -36.08 9.57 27.41
CA LEU A 459 -35.46 8.56 28.26
C LEU A 459 -34.01 8.90 28.47
N ALA A 460 -33.52 8.65 29.69
CA ALA A 460 -32.10 8.71 29.99
C ALA A 460 -31.41 7.41 29.51
N ILE A 461 -30.79 7.49 28.36
CA ILE A 461 -30.10 6.34 27.74
C ILE A 461 -28.64 6.37 28.16
N GLN A 462 -28.21 5.30 28.82
CA GLN A 462 -26.78 5.14 29.17
C GLN A 462 -25.98 4.87 27.90
N LYS A 463 -24.95 5.66 27.74
CA LYS A 463 -23.94 5.54 26.68
C LYS A 463 -22.54 5.46 27.27
N GLU A 464 -21.61 5.06 26.49
CA GLU A 464 -20.18 5.03 26.81
C GLU A 464 -19.43 5.81 25.75
N THR A 465 -18.36 6.46 26.14
CA THR A 465 -17.43 7.06 25.18
C THR A 465 -16.70 5.96 24.45
N GLU A 466 -16.44 6.15 23.16
CA GLU A 466 -15.71 5.19 22.32
C GLU A 466 -14.27 5.65 22.11
N PRO A 467 -13.29 4.71 22.10
CA PRO A 467 -11.91 5.03 21.75
C PRO A 467 -11.81 5.50 20.30
N PRO A 468 -10.75 6.24 19.94
CA PRO A 468 -10.47 6.57 18.56
C PRO A 468 -10.37 5.29 17.71
N LYS A 469 -10.84 5.33 16.46
CA LYS A 469 -10.69 4.20 15.53
C LYS A 469 -9.22 4.09 15.07
N LYS A 470 -8.80 2.89 14.68
CA LYS A 470 -7.50 2.67 14.05
C LYS A 470 -7.33 3.55 12.81
N VAL A 471 -6.09 3.88 12.49
CA VAL A 471 -5.75 4.68 11.31
C VAL A 471 -6.10 3.89 10.06
N THR A 472 -6.98 4.44 9.22
CA THR A 472 -7.29 3.87 7.91
C THR A 472 -6.27 4.32 6.87
N GLU A 473 -6.18 3.59 5.74
CA GLU A 473 -5.32 3.94 4.63
C GLU A 473 -5.66 5.33 4.06
N SER A 474 -6.94 5.61 3.88
CA SER A 474 -7.41 6.95 3.45
C SER A 474 -7.05 8.05 4.46
N GLU A 475 -7.15 7.76 5.77
CA GLU A 475 -6.77 8.73 6.81
C GLU A 475 -5.25 8.98 6.83
N LEU A 476 -4.44 7.93 6.67
CA LEU A 476 -2.99 8.07 6.53
C LEU A 476 -2.62 8.86 5.28
N GLY A 477 -3.26 8.59 4.14
CA GLY A 477 -3.07 9.36 2.90
C GLY A 477 -3.37 10.85 3.11
N ASN A 478 -4.52 11.17 3.72
CA ASN A 478 -4.87 12.56 4.06
C ASN A 478 -3.88 13.23 5.04
N TYR A 479 -3.34 12.48 6.02
CA TYR A 479 -2.30 12.99 6.93
C TYR A 479 -1.02 13.32 6.16
N LEU A 480 -0.60 12.47 5.23
CA LEU A 480 0.61 12.71 4.44
C LEU A 480 0.47 13.90 3.47
N GLU A 481 -0.74 14.15 2.98
CA GLU A 481 -1.04 15.33 2.15
C GLU A 481 -1.18 16.63 2.95
N HIS A 482 -1.77 16.53 4.15
CA HIS A 482 -2.10 17.69 4.97
C HIS A 482 -1.72 17.44 6.45
N PRO A 483 -0.42 17.36 6.76
CA PRO A 483 0.06 16.93 8.07
C PRO A 483 -0.34 17.85 9.24
N PHE A 484 -0.70 19.11 8.96
CA PHE A 484 -1.09 20.12 9.96
C PHE A 484 -2.60 20.45 9.98
N ARG A 485 -3.42 19.67 9.26
CA ARG A 485 -4.86 19.97 9.12
C ARG A 485 -5.61 20.03 10.45
N LYS A 486 -5.20 19.27 11.46
CA LYS A 486 -5.83 19.29 12.79
C LYS A 486 -5.53 20.58 13.54
N GLU A 487 -4.27 20.97 13.55
CA GLU A 487 -3.80 22.19 14.23
C GLU A 487 -4.42 23.44 13.62
N ILE A 488 -4.59 23.48 12.31
CA ILE A 488 -5.28 24.57 11.60
C ILE A 488 -6.76 24.64 12.01
N LYS A 489 -7.43 23.48 12.17
CA LYS A 489 -8.83 23.46 12.60
C LYS A 489 -9.00 23.86 14.07
N GLU A 490 -8.11 23.42 14.94
CA GLU A 490 -8.15 23.77 16.37
C GLU A 490 -7.93 25.28 16.57
N LYS A 491 -6.97 25.89 15.88
CA LYS A 491 -6.77 27.35 15.90
C LYS A 491 -8.00 28.10 15.35
N ASN A 492 -8.59 27.68 14.22
CA ASN A 492 -9.77 28.34 13.67
C ASN A 492 -11.01 28.26 14.58
N ILE A 493 -11.05 27.33 15.54
CA ILE A 493 -12.14 27.23 16.52
C ILE A 493 -11.90 28.20 17.71
N GLU A 494 -10.61 28.42 18.07
CA GLU A 494 -10.23 29.38 19.12
C GLU A 494 -10.36 30.82 18.61
N ASP A 495 -10.17 31.07 17.31
CA ASP A 495 -10.19 32.40 16.68
C ASP A 495 -11.63 32.92 16.38
N GLU A 496 -12.67 32.05 16.37
CA GLU A 496 -14.06 32.50 16.24
C GLU A 496 -14.56 33.32 17.48
N GLU A 497 -13.78 33.38 18.55
CA GLU A 497 -14.09 34.21 19.72
C GLU A 497 -13.39 35.59 19.73
N ASN A 498 -12.46 35.88 18.76
CA ASN A 498 -11.71 37.16 18.69
C ASN A 498 -11.59 37.66 17.23
N GLU A 499 -12.60 38.37 16.75
CA GLU A 499 -12.84 38.62 15.32
C GLU A 499 -12.01 39.76 14.64
N GLU A 500 -11.09 40.48 15.22
CA GLU A 500 -10.56 41.71 14.55
C GLU A 500 -9.03 41.83 14.33
N GLU A 501 -8.16 40.97 14.86
CA GLU A 501 -6.69 41.17 14.70
C GLU A 501 -5.88 39.97 14.17
N ILE A 502 -6.48 38.81 13.87
CA ILE A 502 -5.72 37.56 13.61
C ILE A 502 -5.85 37.06 12.14
N ILE A 503 -6.56 37.79 11.27
CA ILE A 503 -6.85 37.31 9.89
C ILE A 503 -5.60 37.22 9.02
N GLU A 504 -4.67 38.18 9.12
CA GLU A 504 -3.43 38.17 8.32
C GLU A 504 -2.45 37.07 8.72
N ASP A 505 -2.21 36.86 10.00
CA ASP A 505 -1.28 35.82 10.50
C ASP A 505 -1.83 34.41 10.27
N ALA A 506 -3.13 34.19 10.37
CA ALA A 506 -3.78 32.89 10.10
C ALA A 506 -3.82 32.53 8.62
N GLU A 507 -4.01 33.53 7.73
CA GLU A 507 -3.99 33.35 6.29
C GLU A 507 -2.57 33.12 5.76
N ASP A 508 -1.57 33.83 6.30
CA ASP A 508 -0.14 33.59 6.00
C ASP A 508 0.33 32.25 6.54
N TYR A 509 -0.07 31.85 7.74
CA TYR A 509 0.23 30.53 8.29
C TYR A 509 -0.46 29.41 7.51
N LYS A 510 -1.69 29.62 7.07
CA LYS A 510 -2.44 28.73 6.18
C LYS A 510 -1.77 28.61 4.80
N ASN A 511 -1.35 29.73 4.20
CA ASN A 511 -0.62 29.74 2.93
C ASN A 511 0.77 29.09 3.03
N ILE A 512 1.46 29.22 4.17
CA ILE A 512 2.73 28.56 4.45
C ILE A 512 2.56 27.03 4.60
N LEU A 513 1.44 26.56 5.14
CA LEU A 513 1.14 25.16 5.38
C LEU A 513 0.35 24.49 4.24
N GLU A 514 -0.30 25.27 3.36
CA GLU A 514 -0.91 24.75 2.15
C GLU A 514 0.19 24.31 1.15
N GLY A 515 0.14 23.08 0.71
CA GLY A 515 1.12 22.48 -0.20
C GLY A 515 2.36 21.88 0.46
N VAL A 516 2.40 21.80 1.80
CA VAL A 516 3.44 21.09 2.51
C VAL A 516 3.02 19.64 2.76
N GLU A 517 3.74 18.71 2.15
CA GLU A 517 3.43 17.29 2.14
C GLU A 517 4.54 16.45 2.77
N ILE A 518 4.17 15.31 3.37
CA ILE A 518 5.12 14.29 3.81
C ILE A 518 5.31 13.29 2.68
N GLY A 519 6.49 13.27 2.07
CA GLY A 519 6.78 12.51 0.87
C GLY A 519 6.09 13.09 -0.37
N THR A 520 6.47 12.64 -1.54
CA THR A 520 5.82 13.02 -2.78
C THR A 520 4.70 12.06 -3.14
N VAL A 521 3.74 12.52 -3.93
CA VAL A 521 2.66 11.68 -4.47
C VAL A 521 3.22 10.40 -5.12
N ALA A 522 4.34 10.52 -5.84
CA ALA A 522 5.01 9.40 -6.50
C ALA A 522 5.57 8.33 -5.52
N THR A 523 5.97 8.73 -4.33
CA THR A 523 6.75 7.88 -3.40
C THR A 523 5.99 7.40 -2.17
N ARG A 524 4.86 8.01 -1.81
CA ARG A 524 4.10 7.70 -0.59
C ARG A 524 3.72 6.24 -0.47
N THR A 525 3.15 5.67 -1.53
CA THR A 525 2.75 4.26 -1.55
C THR A 525 3.94 3.35 -1.29
N GLY A 526 5.09 3.59 -1.95
CA GLY A 526 6.32 2.83 -1.75
C GLY A 526 6.86 2.96 -0.32
N ILE A 527 6.79 4.14 0.29
CA ILE A 527 7.28 4.37 1.66
C ILE A 527 6.39 3.69 2.71
N ILE A 528 5.08 3.69 2.54
CA ILE A 528 4.15 2.92 3.38
C ILE A 528 4.49 1.42 3.26
N SER A 529 4.72 0.94 2.04
CA SER A 529 5.15 -0.44 1.79
C SER A 529 6.49 -0.77 2.47
N ASN A 530 7.45 0.17 2.46
CA ASN A 530 8.71 0.04 3.19
C ASN A 530 8.51 -0.04 4.70
N ALA A 531 7.66 0.80 5.30
CA ALA A 531 7.35 0.75 6.73
C ALA A 531 6.76 -0.62 7.14
N LYS A 532 5.93 -1.22 6.27
CA LYS A 532 5.41 -2.60 6.43
C LYS A 532 6.54 -3.63 6.32
N SER A 533 7.38 -3.54 5.27
CA SER A 533 8.47 -4.50 5.03
C SER A 533 9.56 -4.46 6.10
N TYR A 534 9.82 -3.30 6.70
CA TYR A 534 10.71 -3.13 7.84
C TYR A 534 10.12 -3.68 9.16
N GLY A 535 8.85 -4.05 9.14
CA GLY A 535 8.15 -4.62 10.27
C GLY A 535 7.77 -3.60 11.35
N TYR A 536 7.62 -2.32 11.02
CA TYR A 536 7.20 -1.28 11.98
C TYR A 536 5.68 -1.18 12.11
N ILE A 537 4.97 -1.45 11.00
CA ILE A 537 3.51 -1.40 10.96
C ILE A 537 2.97 -2.64 10.25
N THR A 538 1.73 -2.98 10.57
CA THR A 538 0.95 -4.00 9.84
C THR A 538 -0.31 -3.39 9.28
N GLN A 539 -0.85 -4.01 8.24
CA GLN A 539 -2.12 -3.63 7.63
C GLN A 539 -3.06 -4.83 7.63
N GLU A 540 -4.25 -4.62 8.17
CA GLU A 540 -5.34 -5.59 8.11
C GLU A 540 -6.55 -4.92 7.48
N ASN A 541 -6.98 -5.42 6.31
CA ASN A 541 -7.92 -4.73 5.45
C ASN A 541 -7.41 -3.30 5.12
N SER A 542 -8.17 -2.26 5.48
CA SER A 542 -7.78 -0.87 5.28
C SER A 542 -7.22 -0.19 6.54
N ASN A 543 -6.97 -0.94 7.65
CA ASN A 543 -6.52 -0.39 8.92
C ASN A 543 -5.05 -0.69 9.17
N TYR A 544 -4.32 0.30 9.66
CA TYR A 544 -2.94 0.15 10.12
C TYR A 544 -2.88 -0.06 11.62
N SER A 545 -1.90 -0.86 12.05
CA SER A 545 -1.55 -1.06 13.46
C SER A 545 -0.04 -0.98 13.62
N ILE A 546 0.40 -0.46 14.77
CA ILE A 546 1.82 -0.45 15.14
C ILE A 546 2.25 -1.87 15.54
N THR A 547 3.48 -2.24 15.21
CA THR A 547 4.10 -3.48 15.72
C THR A 547 4.92 -3.17 16.97
N LEU A 548 5.31 -4.19 17.72
CA LEU A 548 6.23 -4.04 18.85
C LEU A 548 7.57 -3.40 18.41
N LYS A 549 8.07 -3.75 17.21
CA LYS A 549 9.29 -3.15 16.66
C LYS A 549 9.08 -1.66 16.35
N GLY A 550 7.91 -1.29 15.83
CA GLY A 550 7.55 0.11 15.58
C GLY A 550 7.40 0.91 16.87
N GLU A 551 6.75 0.36 17.91
CA GLU A 551 6.67 1.00 19.24
C GLU A 551 8.07 1.28 19.81
N LYS A 552 8.94 0.25 19.78
CA LYS A 552 10.32 0.38 20.29
C LYS A 552 11.15 1.37 19.48
N LEU A 553 10.92 1.49 18.16
CA LEU A 553 11.59 2.51 17.34
C LEU A 553 11.22 3.93 17.86
N ILE A 554 9.94 4.20 18.06
CA ILE A 554 9.53 5.54 18.57
C ILE A 554 10.06 5.79 19.98
N GLN A 555 9.99 4.80 20.88
CA GLN A 555 10.56 4.92 22.22
C GLN A 555 12.07 5.18 22.17
N LEU A 556 12.82 4.52 21.30
CA LEU A 556 14.25 4.77 21.10
C LEU A 556 14.52 6.20 20.62
N LEU A 557 13.74 6.69 19.65
CA LEU A 557 13.87 8.07 19.16
C LEU A 557 13.60 9.08 20.28
N ASP A 558 12.57 8.84 21.09
CA ASP A 558 12.20 9.71 22.22
C ASP A 558 13.30 9.70 23.31
N GLU A 559 13.87 8.52 23.67
CA GLU A 559 14.98 8.41 24.64
C GLU A 559 16.25 9.13 24.13
N LEU A 560 16.54 9.01 22.84
CA LEU A 560 17.67 9.68 22.19
C LEU A 560 17.38 11.16 21.88
N LYS A 561 16.17 11.67 22.17
CA LYS A 561 15.69 13.02 21.86
C LYS A 561 15.77 13.39 20.38
N ILE A 562 15.55 12.42 19.52
CA ILE A 562 15.57 12.58 18.06
C ILE A 562 14.17 12.98 17.58
N ASN A 563 14.01 14.23 17.21
CA ASN A 563 12.76 14.76 16.66
C ASN A 563 12.88 14.86 15.12
N LEU A 564 12.57 13.76 14.44
CA LEU A 564 12.48 13.68 12.96
C LEU A 564 11.04 13.40 12.53
N TYR A 565 10.08 14.01 13.21
CA TYR A 565 8.66 13.86 12.93
C TYR A 565 8.21 14.80 11.79
N LYS A 566 6.92 15.08 11.73
CA LYS A 566 6.32 15.81 10.61
C LYS A 566 6.94 17.19 10.37
N GLU A 567 7.27 17.93 11.45
CA GLU A 567 7.79 19.30 11.37
C GLU A 567 9.11 19.34 10.59
N ARG A 568 10.07 18.49 10.95
CA ARG A 568 11.36 18.40 10.26
C ARG A 568 11.23 17.89 8.81
N THR A 569 10.33 16.93 8.58
CA THR A 569 10.07 16.43 7.22
C THR A 569 9.53 17.53 6.32
N VAL A 570 8.73 18.42 6.87
CA VAL A 570 8.19 19.59 6.17
C VAL A 570 9.29 20.61 5.88
N GLU A 571 10.21 20.90 6.82
CA GLU A 571 11.35 21.78 6.58
C GLU A 571 12.21 21.28 5.41
N PHE A 572 12.53 20.00 5.37
CA PHE A 572 13.23 19.38 4.24
C PHE A 572 12.46 19.54 2.91
N SER A 573 11.14 19.39 2.94
CA SER A 573 10.33 19.60 1.71
C SER A 573 10.35 21.04 1.23
N LYS A 574 10.37 22.01 2.15
CA LYS A 574 10.53 23.44 1.81
C LYS A 574 11.91 23.71 1.21
N ASP A 575 12.97 23.09 1.72
CA ASP A 575 14.31 23.27 1.18
C ASP A 575 14.45 22.68 -0.23
N LEU A 576 13.81 21.55 -0.55
CA LEU A 576 13.74 21.06 -1.93
C LEU A 576 13.07 22.06 -2.87
N LYS A 577 11.96 22.71 -2.44
CA LYS A 577 11.32 23.77 -3.22
C LYS A 577 12.22 25.00 -3.42
N LYS A 578 13.02 25.37 -2.40
CA LYS A 578 14.02 26.45 -2.55
C LYS A 578 15.09 26.10 -3.58
N VAL A 579 15.51 24.82 -3.67
CA VAL A 579 16.44 24.38 -4.73
C VAL A 579 15.77 24.50 -6.11
N PHE A 580 14.52 24.07 -6.25
CA PHE A 580 13.77 24.23 -7.49
C PHE A 580 13.68 25.70 -7.95
N HIS A 581 13.54 26.63 -7.01
CA HIS A 581 13.47 28.07 -7.28
C HIS A 581 14.85 28.77 -7.29
N ASN A 582 15.95 28.04 -7.27
CA ASN A 582 17.34 28.58 -7.21
C ASN A 582 17.61 29.47 -5.97
N MET A 583 16.88 29.26 -4.88
CA MET A 583 17.09 29.98 -3.61
C MET A 583 18.09 29.27 -2.69
N LYS A 584 18.37 28.01 -2.94
CA LYS A 584 19.40 27.16 -2.28
C LYS A 584 20.07 26.27 -3.32
N THR A 585 21.32 25.91 -3.06
CA THR A 585 22.05 24.89 -3.83
C THR A 585 21.87 23.50 -3.20
N ILE A 586 22.30 22.45 -3.92
CA ILE A 586 22.38 21.07 -3.38
C ILE A 586 23.30 21.06 -2.15
N ASP A 587 24.45 21.71 -2.23
CA ASP A 587 25.46 21.75 -1.15
C ASP A 587 24.91 22.46 0.10
N ASP A 588 24.13 23.55 -0.06
CA ASP A 588 23.48 24.23 1.08
C ASP A 588 22.57 23.26 1.85
N VAL A 589 21.73 22.50 1.12
CA VAL A 589 20.80 21.53 1.75
C VAL A 589 21.56 20.37 2.40
N LEU A 590 22.62 19.88 1.78
CA LEU A 590 23.45 18.82 2.37
C LEU A 590 24.21 19.33 3.59
N GLY A 591 24.68 20.58 3.59
CA GLY A 591 25.33 21.22 4.74
C GLY A 591 24.38 21.39 5.94
N ASP A 592 23.14 21.83 5.70
CA ASP A 592 22.10 21.92 6.72
C ASP A 592 21.74 20.54 7.27
N THR A 593 21.61 19.54 6.38
CA THR A 593 21.35 18.14 6.75
C THR A 593 22.50 17.56 7.59
N TRP A 594 23.75 17.86 7.24
CA TRP A 594 24.93 17.45 7.99
C TRP A 594 24.90 18.03 9.41
N SER A 595 24.55 19.31 9.55
CA SER A 595 24.47 19.99 10.85
C SER A 595 23.43 19.33 11.75
N ILE A 596 22.27 19.00 11.21
CA ILE A 596 21.20 18.28 11.92
C ILE A 596 21.65 16.87 12.35
N LEU A 597 22.26 16.12 11.45
CA LEU A 597 22.77 14.78 11.77
C LEU A 597 23.86 14.80 12.81
N ASN A 598 24.81 15.75 12.70
CA ASN A 598 25.86 15.90 13.68
C ASN A 598 25.33 16.24 15.08
N GLU A 599 24.36 17.14 15.17
CA GLU A 599 23.67 17.46 16.42
C GLU A 599 22.98 16.22 17.03
N ILE A 600 22.25 15.45 16.22
CA ILE A 600 21.57 14.21 16.64
C ILE A 600 22.59 13.20 17.19
N ILE A 601 23.68 12.97 16.46
CA ILE A 601 24.68 11.96 16.80
C ILE A 601 25.41 12.39 18.08
N GLU A 602 25.86 13.65 18.17
CA GLU A 602 26.57 14.18 19.33
C GLU A 602 25.70 14.14 20.59
N ASN A 603 24.43 14.53 20.48
CA ASN A 603 23.50 14.50 21.62
C ASN A 603 23.16 13.07 22.07
N GLY A 604 23.16 12.12 21.15
CA GLY A 604 22.79 10.73 21.42
C GLY A 604 23.96 9.78 21.68
N LYS A 605 25.21 10.19 21.42
CA LYS A 605 26.38 9.27 21.47
C LYS A 605 26.59 8.60 22.83
N ASP A 606 26.42 9.33 23.91
CA ASP A 606 26.65 8.86 25.29
C ASP A 606 25.38 8.24 25.91
N ILE A 607 24.23 8.39 25.30
CA ILE A 607 22.97 7.82 25.79
C ILE A 607 22.97 6.31 25.58
N LYS A 608 22.77 5.57 26.65
CA LYS A 608 22.50 4.12 26.62
C LYS A 608 20.97 3.92 26.69
N PRO A 609 20.31 3.58 25.59
CA PRO A 609 18.87 3.42 25.60
C PRO A 609 18.45 2.24 26.49
N SER A 610 17.32 2.41 27.18
CA SER A 610 16.70 1.35 27.98
C SER A 610 15.86 0.41 27.11
N VAL A 611 15.52 0.84 25.89
CA VAL A 611 14.70 0.07 24.95
C VAL A 611 15.47 -1.13 24.40
N GLU A 612 15.04 -2.33 24.75
CA GLU A 612 15.59 -3.58 24.19
C GLU A 612 14.77 -4.03 22.99
N PHE A 613 15.40 -4.07 21.81
CA PHE A 613 14.79 -4.58 20.56
C PHE A 613 14.78 -6.10 20.46
N LEU A 614 15.41 -6.77 21.39
CA LEU A 614 15.48 -8.22 21.41
C LEU A 614 14.07 -8.77 21.66
N GLU A 615 13.48 -9.38 20.65
CA GLU A 615 12.21 -10.10 20.80
C GLU A 615 12.52 -11.43 21.50
N ILE A 616 11.98 -11.58 22.71
CA ILE A 616 12.04 -12.87 23.43
C ILE A 616 11.05 -13.80 22.73
N LEU A 617 11.55 -14.72 21.95
CA LEU A 617 10.74 -15.67 21.17
C LEU A 617 10.19 -16.81 22.02
N GLY A 618 10.78 -17.05 23.16
CA GLY A 618 10.38 -18.13 24.08
C GLY A 618 11.48 -18.45 25.09
N LYS A 619 11.28 -19.53 25.81
CA LYS A 619 12.28 -20.08 26.72
C LYS A 619 13.18 -21.06 26.01
N CYS A 620 14.45 -21.06 26.37
CA CYS A 620 15.42 -22.01 25.87
C CYS A 620 15.01 -23.45 26.27
N PRO A 621 14.90 -24.37 25.33
CA PRO A 621 14.50 -25.74 25.65
C PRO A 621 15.58 -26.52 26.43
N LYS A 622 16.79 -25.95 26.58
CA LYS A 622 17.89 -26.56 27.34
C LYS A 622 18.03 -25.98 28.75
N CYS A 623 18.14 -24.64 28.88
CA CYS A 623 18.42 -24.03 30.19
C CYS A 623 17.28 -23.13 30.72
N GLY A 624 16.20 -22.93 29.94
CA GLY A 624 15.08 -22.09 30.35
C GLY A 624 15.33 -20.59 30.20
N GLY A 625 16.53 -20.17 29.77
CA GLY A 625 16.87 -18.77 29.48
C GLY A 625 16.07 -18.22 28.29
N LYS A 626 16.22 -16.94 28.01
CA LYS A 626 15.52 -16.26 26.92
C LYS A 626 16.10 -16.64 25.55
N ILE A 627 15.25 -16.96 24.58
CA ILE A 627 15.64 -17.09 23.18
C ILE A 627 15.47 -15.75 22.47
N ILE A 628 16.54 -15.27 21.86
CA ILE A 628 16.67 -13.95 21.26
C ILE A 628 16.87 -14.10 19.74
N GLU A 629 16.22 -13.26 18.97
CA GLU A 629 16.42 -13.19 17.52
C GLU A 629 17.73 -12.46 17.21
N LYS A 630 18.63 -13.16 16.51
CA LYS A 630 19.86 -12.58 15.90
C LYS A 630 19.74 -12.55 14.37
N PRO A 631 20.64 -11.87 13.64
CA PRO A 631 20.51 -11.75 12.17
C PRO A 631 20.36 -13.08 11.42
N LYS A 632 21.09 -14.12 11.83
CA LYS A 632 21.10 -15.44 11.17
C LYS A 632 20.50 -16.56 12.03
N THR A 633 20.21 -16.31 13.30
CA THR A 633 19.84 -17.36 14.27
C THR A 633 18.80 -16.86 15.26
N TYR A 634 18.15 -17.81 15.92
CA TYR A 634 17.44 -17.64 17.17
C TYR A 634 18.28 -18.31 18.24
N SER A 635 18.87 -17.55 19.17
CA SER A 635 19.88 -18.05 20.10
C SER A 635 19.50 -17.80 21.55
N CYS A 636 19.88 -18.70 22.43
CA CYS A 636 19.76 -18.51 23.86
C CYS A 636 20.68 -17.40 24.36
N GLU A 637 20.22 -16.58 25.33
CA GLU A 637 21.04 -15.58 26.00
C GLU A 637 22.28 -16.17 26.69
N ASN A 638 22.18 -17.44 27.15
CA ASN A 638 23.26 -18.20 27.76
C ASN A 638 24.11 -19.03 26.76
N GLU A 639 23.91 -18.82 25.44
CA GLU A 639 24.60 -19.50 24.35
C GLU A 639 24.41 -21.03 24.27
N ASP A 640 23.54 -21.62 25.08
CA ASP A 640 23.28 -23.08 25.16
C ASP A 640 22.49 -23.63 23.97
N PHE A 641 21.82 -22.77 23.20
CA PHE A 641 20.89 -23.19 22.15
C PHE A 641 20.95 -22.22 20.95
N VAL A 642 21.03 -22.79 19.75
CA VAL A 642 21.00 -22.05 18.49
C VAL A 642 20.06 -22.73 17.51
N LEU A 643 19.08 -21.99 17.00
CA LEU A 643 18.20 -22.37 15.90
C LEU A 643 18.51 -21.46 14.71
N TRP A 644 18.97 -22.03 13.60
CA TRP A 644 19.33 -21.27 12.41
C TRP A 644 18.09 -20.84 11.61
N LYS A 645 18.04 -19.61 11.15
CA LYS A 645 16.98 -19.11 10.26
C LYS A 645 16.97 -19.83 8.91
N GLU A 646 18.16 -20.15 8.38
CA GLU A 646 18.32 -21.06 7.25
C GLU A 646 18.72 -22.43 7.79
N SER A 647 17.78 -23.34 7.85
CA SER A 647 17.97 -24.69 8.40
C SER A 647 17.92 -25.74 7.29
N ARG A 648 18.33 -26.96 7.66
CA ARG A 648 18.30 -28.11 6.76
C ARG A 648 17.56 -29.28 7.40
N HIS A 649 16.78 -29.96 6.56
CA HIS A 649 16.23 -31.27 6.87
C HIS A 649 16.81 -32.26 5.86
N TYR A 650 17.74 -33.11 6.30
CA TYR A 650 18.63 -33.90 5.44
C TYR A 650 19.40 -33.02 4.44
N LYS A 651 19.21 -33.23 3.12
CA LYS A 651 19.86 -32.46 2.04
C LYS A 651 19.05 -31.22 1.57
N GLU A 652 17.82 -31.08 2.07
CA GLU A 652 16.92 -30.00 1.65
C GLU A 652 17.04 -28.80 2.60
N LYS A 653 16.98 -27.59 2.06
CA LYS A 653 17.03 -26.33 2.81
C LYS A 653 15.60 -25.77 3.04
N PHE A 654 15.45 -25.05 4.14
CA PHE A 654 14.24 -24.29 4.42
C PHE A 654 14.55 -23.11 5.36
N SER A 655 13.76 -22.05 5.26
CA SER A 655 13.86 -20.87 6.11
C SER A 655 12.85 -20.97 7.25
N ILE A 656 13.22 -20.40 8.39
CA ILE A 656 12.38 -20.32 9.59
C ILE A 656 12.20 -18.86 9.95
N ASN A 657 10.96 -18.36 9.93
CA ASN A 657 10.63 -17.02 10.42
C ASN A 657 10.39 -17.02 11.94
N SER A 658 10.23 -15.83 12.55
CA SER A 658 10.07 -15.68 14.00
C SER A 658 8.84 -16.39 14.55
N GLU A 659 7.72 -16.41 13.82
CA GLU A 659 6.50 -17.09 14.24
C GLU A 659 6.64 -18.63 14.18
N GLU A 660 7.32 -19.14 13.16
CA GLU A 660 7.65 -20.55 13.04
C GLU A 660 8.65 -20.97 14.14
N ALA A 661 9.62 -20.11 14.47
CA ALA A 661 10.54 -20.32 15.56
C ALA A 661 9.83 -20.41 16.92
N LYS A 662 8.85 -19.54 17.21
CA LYS A 662 8.02 -19.60 18.42
C LYS A 662 7.30 -20.95 18.53
N LYS A 663 6.70 -21.42 17.43
CA LYS A 663 6.02 -22.71 17.37
C LYS A 663 6.98 -23.87 17.60
N PHE A 664 8.16 -23.86 16.97
CA PHE A 664 9.18 -24.87 17.22
C PHE A 664 9.64 -24.88 18.68
N LEU A 665 9.86 -23.70 19.29
CA LEU A 665 10.22 -23.58 20.71
C LEU A 665 9.11 -24.05 21.66
N ALA A 666 7.84 -23.89 21.24
CA ALA A 666 6.68 -24.45 21.95
C ALA A 666 6.49 -25.95 21.69
N ASN A 667 7.40 -26.60 20.97
CA ASN A 667 7.32 -28.02 20.58
C ASN A 667 6.11 -28.34 19.67
N GLU A 668 5.66 -27.34 18.91
CA GLU A 668 4.57 -27.49 17.93
C GLU A 668 5.10 -27.93 16.57
N THR A 669 4.20 -28.49 15.76
CA THR A 669 4.48 -28.88 14.37
C THR A 669 4.28 -27.68 13.45
N VAL A 670 5.25 -27.44 12.56
CA VAL A 670 5.26 -26.32 11.61
C VAL A 670 5.26 -26.84 10.18
N GLN A 671 4.41 -26.30 9.32
CA GLN A 671 4.42 -26.59 7.90
C GLN A 671 5.53 -25.78 7.22
N CYS A 672 6.58 -26.45 6.75
CA CYS A 672 7.72 -25.85 6.08
C CYS A 672 7.74 -26.21 4.58
N THR A 673 8.32 -25.32 3.77
CA THR A 673 8.62 -25.59 2.35
C THR A 673 10.10 -25.96 2.24
N LEU A 674 10.38 -27.21 1.93
CA LEU A 674 11.74 -27.71 1.71
C LEU A 674 12.14 -27.49 0.24
N THR A 675 13.38 -27.09 0.01
CA THR A 675 13.98 -26.90 -1.31
C THR A 675 15.17 -27.83 -1.47
N SER A 676 15.14 -28.71 -2.47
CA SER A 676 16.26 -29.59 -2.83
C SER A 676 17.35 -28.87 -3.61
N GLU A 677 18.52 -29.49 -3.77
CA GLU A 677 19.62 -28.94 -4.60
C GLU A 677 19.21 -28.70 -6.06
N ASP A 678 18.31 -29.50 -6.60
CA ASP A 678 17.71 -29.34 -7.95
C ASP A 678 16.62 -28.24 -8.02
N LYS A 679 16.50 -27.38 -6.98
CA LYS A 679 15.47 -26.32 -6.87
C LYS A 679 14.01 -26.80 -6.86
N LYS A 680 13.76 -28.09 -6.64
CA LYS A 680 12.41 -28.61 -6.44
C LYS A 680 11.93 -28.34 -5.03
N THR A 681 10.68 -27.93 -4.89
CA THR A 681 10.08 -27.62 -3.59
C THR A 681 9.02 -28.63 -3.20
N ARG A 682 8.94 -28.96 -1.89
CA ARG A 682 7.85 -29.76 -1.29
C ARG A 682 7.44 -29.22 0.06
N LYS A 683 6.17 -29.31 0.40
CA LYS A 683 5.65 -28.93 1.73
C LYS A 683 5.64 -30.12 2.65
N VAL A 684 6.13 -29.93 3.87
CA VAL A 684 6.18 -30.95 4.92
C VAL A 684 5.84 -30.34 6.28
N ASN A 685 5.35 -31.18 7.18
CA ASN A 685 5.15 -30.80 8.57
C ASN A 685 6.39 -31.23 9.36
N LEU A 686 7.11 -30.28 9.95
CA LEU A 686 8.31 -30.52 10.74
C LEU A 686 8.06 -30.24 12.21
N LYS A 687 8.66 -31.06 13.07
CA LYS A 687 8.75 -30.86 14.50
C LYS A 687 10.22 -30.78 14.90
N MET A 688 10.55 -29.83 15.77
CA MET A 688 11.90 -29.64 16.26
C MET A 688 12.25 -30.75 17.25
N LYS A 689 13.47 -31.29 17.17
CA LYS A 689 14.00 -32.31 18.10
C LYS A 689 15.41 -31.94 18.49
N LEU A 690 15.67 -31.96 19.80
CA LEU A 690 17.02 -31.80 20.33
C LEU A 690 17.76 -33.14 20.28
N ASN A 691 18.97 -33.10 19.72
CA ASN A 691 19.87 -34.24 19.72
C ASN A 691 21.26 -33.78 20.23
N GLY A 692 21.43 -33.85 21.56
CA GLY A 692 22.60 -33.30 22.24
C GLY A 692 22.71 -31.80 22.07
N GLU A 693 23.79 -31.31 21.45
CA GLU A 693 24.03 -29.88 21.20
C GLU A 693 23.31 -29.38 19.95
N TYR A 694 22.81 -30.26 19.09
CA TYR A 694 22.28 -29.91 17.78
C TYR A 694 20.76 -29.89 17.76
N VAL A 695 20.22 -28.97 16.94
CA VAL A 695 18.79 -28.92 16.60
C VAL A 695 18.57 -29.71 15.32
N ASN A 696 17.72 -30.73 15.40
CA ASN A 696 17.27 -31.52 14.26
C ASN A 696 15.77 -31.32 14.04
N PHE A 697 15.27 -31.79 12.90
CA PHE A 697 13.86 -31.75 12.56
C PHE A 697 13.37 -33.14 12.19
N GLU A 698 12.20 -33.50 12.68
CA GLU A 698 11.52 -34.74 12.38
C GLU A 698 10.26 -34.44 11.55
N GLU A 699 10.09 -35.15 10.43
CA GLU A 699 8.91 -35.01 9.59
C GLU A 699 7.71 -35.71 10.25
N GLU A 700 6.75 -34.91 10.67
CA GLU A 700 5.50 -35.41 11.24
C GLU A 700 4.49 -35.63 10.13
N ARG A 701 4.15 -36.92 9.91
CA ARG A 701 3.21 -37.29 8.86
C ARG A 701 1.87 -37.60 9.46
N GLU A 702 0.82 -37.09 8.85
CA GLU A 702 -0.55 -37.35 9.29
C GLU A 702 -0.87 -38.84 9.21
N SER A 703 -1.30 -39.40 10.33
CA SER A 703 -1.80 -40.75 10.34
C SER A 703 -3.11 -40.87 9.57
N ILE A 704 -3.18 -41.83 8.68
CA ILE A 704 -4.38 -42.16 7.90
C ILE A 704 -5.25 -43.18 8.60
N GLY A 705 -4.65 -43.99 9.45
CA GLY A 705 -5.32 -45.04 10.22
C GLY A 705 -4.34 -46.04 10.79
N LYS A 706 -4.86 -47.05 11.47
CA LYS A 706 -4.03 -48.11 12.08
C LYS A 706 -3.74 -49.23 11.07
N CYS A 707 -2.52 -49.69 11.09
CA CYS A 707 -2.09 -50.84 10.29
C CYS A 707 -2.85 -52.11 10.67
N PRO A 708 -3.48 -52.81 9.73
CA PRO A 708 -4.25 -53.99 10.03
C PRO A 708 -3.38 -55.19 10.46
N VAL A 709 -2.04 -55.08 10.30
CA VAL A 709 -1.09 -56.16 10.65
C VAL A 709 -0.48 -55.94 12.04
N CYS A 710 0.00 -54.73 12.36
CA CYS A 710 0.77 -54.47 13.57
C CYS A 710 0.18 -53.37 14.49
N GLY A 711 -0.95 -52.77 14.09
CA GLY A 711 -1.63 -51.72 14.87
C GLY A 711 -0.96 -50.33 14.89
N LYS A 712 0.25 -50.19 14.30
CA LYS A 712 0.95 -48.88 14.22
C LYS A 712 0.34 -47.99 13.11
N GLU A 713 0.76 -46.75 13.08
CA GLU A 713 0.20 -45.73 12.14
C GLU A 713 0.53 -46.05 10.68
N VAL A 714 -0.47 -45.87 9.80
CA VAL A 714 -0.28 -45.84 8.34
C VAL A 714 -0.19 -44.37 7.89
N ILE A 715 0.86 -44.05 7.15
CA ILE A 715 1.17 -42.71 6.64
C ILE A 715 1.26 -42.71 5.13
N GLU A 716 1.17 -41.49 4.52
CA GLU A 716 1.26 -41.27 3.09
C GLU A 716 2.67 -40.90 2.70
N SER A 717 3.13 -41.46 1.58
CA SER A 717 4.28 -40.97 0.80
C SER A 717 3.86 -40.55 -0.61
N GLU A 718 4.80 -40.08 -1.41
CA GLU A 718 4.55 -39.69 -2.78
C GLU A 718 3.89 -40.82 -3.61
N LYS A 719 4.37 -42.05 -3.46
CA LYS A 719 3.97 -43.20 -4.31
C LYS A 719 3.06 -44.23 -3.60
N MET A 720 3.05 -44.23 -2.29
CA MET A 720 2.35 -45.28 -1.53
C MET A 720 1.90 -44.84 -0.13
N PHE A 721 1.03 -45.62 0.45
CA PHE A 721 0.67 -45.61 1.88
C PHE A 721 1.37 -46.78 2.56
N TYR A 722 2.04 -46.54 3.69
CA TYR A 722 2.82 -47.56 4.39
C TYR A 722 2.77 -47.45 5.92
N CYS A 723 3.02 -48.53 6.59
CA CYS A 723 3.02 -48.58 8.05
C CYS A 723 4.32 -48.07 8.66
N THR A 724 4.25 -47.25 9.71
CA THR A 724 5.41 -46.70 10.45
C THR A 724 6.12 -47.75 11.33
N GLY A 725 5.48 -48.88 11.55
CA GLY A 725 6.00 -49.96 12.39
C GLY A 725 7.11 -50.79 11.80
N ASN A 726 7.53 -50.45 10.60
CA ASN A 726 8.40 -51.29 9.83
C ASN A 726 9.77 -50.67 9.61
N LYS A 727 10.79 -51.11 10.37
CA LYS A 727 12.18 -50.74 10.13
C LYS A 727 12.73 -51.29 8.81
N ASP A 728 12.13 -52.40 8.30
CA ASP A 728 12.58 -53.12 7.11
C ASP A 728 11.59 -53.01 5.92
N GLY A 729 10.55 -52.21 6.02
CA GLY A 729 9.65 -51.86 4.90
C GLY A 729 8.70 -52.95 4.42
N ARG A 730 8.45 -54.05 5.21
CA ARG A 730 7.81 -55.27 4.69
C ARG A 730 6.38 -55.56 5.13
N ILE A 731 5.80 -54.86 6.15
CA ILE A 731 4.57 -55.32 6.79
C ILE A 731 3.29 -54.78 6.10
N PHE A 732 3.23 -53.51 5.68
CA PHE A 732 2.06 -52.96 5.01
C PHE A 732 2.48 -51.86 4.04
N LYS A 733 2.25 -52.09 2.75
CA LYS A 733 2.47 -51.14 1.67
C LYS A 733 1.31 -51.19 0.69
N LEU A 734 0.65 -50.07 0.50
CA LEU A 734 -0.42 -49.91 -0.49
C LEU A 734 -0.05 -48.81 -1.46
N TRP A 735 0.20 -49.16 -2.72
CA TRP A 735 0.58 -48.23 -3.75
C TRP A 735 -0.60 -47.35 -4.15
N LYS A 736 -0.36 -46.11 -4.49
CA LYS A 736 -1.39 -45.20 -5.00
C LYS A 736 -1.96 -45.64 -6.35
N GLU A 737 -1.14 -46.37 -7.10
CA GLU A 737 -1.57 -47.14 -8.29
C GLU A 737 -1.36 -48.62 -8.01
N ALA A 738 -2.40 -49.26 -7.52
CA ALA A 738 -2.38 -50.67 -7.16
C ALA A 738 -3.01 -51.53 -8.25
N LYS A 739 -2.41 -52.71 -8.54
CA LYS A 739 -2.97 -53.64 -9.55
C LYS A 739 -4.00 -54.57 -8.92
N HIS A 740 -5.10 -54.74 -9.57
CA HIS A 740 -6.11 -55.78 -9.30
C HIS A 740 -6.44 -56.46 -10.62
N PHE A 741 -5.98 -57.72 -10.77
CA PHE A 741 -5.94 -58.45 -12.07
C PHE A 741 -5.25 -57.62 -13.17
N SER A 742 -5.93 -57.31 -14.24
CA SER A 742 -5.45 -56.47 -15.37
C SER A 742 -5.59 -54.97 -15.12
N ASP A 743 -6.39 -54.56 -14.13
CA ASP A 743 -6.75 -53.18 -13.89
C ASP A 743 -5.80 -52.47 -12.92
N VAL A 744 -5.63 -51.15 -13.11
CA VAL A 744 -4.90 -50.26 -12.21
C VAL A 744 -5.89 -49.44 -11.39
N LEU A 745 -5.91 -49.70 -10.10
CA LEU A 745 -6.78 -48.99 -9.14
C LEU A 745 -6.07 -47.73 -8.65
N LYS A 746 -6.72 -46.59 -8.78
CA LYS A 746 -6.23 -45.32 -8.17
C LYS A 746 -6.65 -45.24 -6.70
N ILE A 747 -5.69 -45.30 -5.80
CA ILE A 747 -5.90 -45.32 -4.35
C ILE A 747 -5.68 -43.89 -3.80
N THR A 748 -6.74 -43.29 -3.29
CA THR A 748 -6.70 -41.98 -2.64
C THR A 748 -6.61 -42.10 -1.13
N LYS A 749 -6.22 -41.03 -0.43
CA LYS A 749 -6.21 -40.95 1.04
C LYS A 749 -7.55 -41.33 1.65
N ASN A 750 -8.66 -40.88 1.06
CA ASN A 750 -10.02 -41.21 1.50
C ASN A 750 -10.34 -42.69 1.29
N THR A 751 -9.87 -43.26 0.21
CA THR A 751 -10.00 -44.71 -0.08
C THR A 751 -9.28 -45.54 0.99
N VAL A 752 -8.05 -45.17 1.35
CA VAL A 752 -7.27 -45.83 2.38
C VAL A 752 -7.95 -45.72 3.74
N LYS A 753 -8.46 -44.53 4.12
CA LYS A 753 -9.23 -44.37 5.38
C LYS A 753 -10.42 -45.31 5.48
N LYS A 754 -11.10 -45.60 4.35
CA LYS A 754 -12.21 -46.56 4.32
C LYS A 754 -11.70 -47.99 4.42
N LEU A 755 -10.65 -48.34 3.67
CA LEU A 755 -10.08 -49.68 3.62
C LEU A 755 -9.42 -50.13 4.94
N LEU A 756 -8.88 -49.19 5.73
CA LEU A 756 -8.25 -49.48 7.03
C LEU A 756 -9.25 -49.67 8.19
N LYS A 757 -10.53 -49.38 8.00
CA LYS A 757 -11.56 -49.68 9.01
C LYS A 757 -11.73 -51.19 9.15
N LYS A 758 -12.16 -51.64 10.32
CA LYS A 758 -12.49 -53.08 10.57
C LYS A 758 -13.56 -53.51 9.58
N ASN A 759 -13.25 -54.51 8.73
CA ASN A 759 -14.07 -54.94 7.58
C ASN A 759 -14.33 -53.83 6.53
N GLY A 760 -13.44 -52.84 6.43
CA GLY A 760 -13.60 -51.72 5.51
C GLY A 760 -13.46 -52.12 4.06
N SER A 761 -14.30 -51.55 3.20
CA SER A 761 -14.26 -51.70 1.74
C SER A 761 -14.43 -50.37 1.05
N SER A 762 -14.08 -50.34 -0.25
CA SER A 762 -14.27 -49.15 -1.08
C SER A 762 -14.67 -49.59 -2.51
N LYS A 763 -15.47 -48.74 -3.14
CA LYS A 763 -15.91 -48.98 -4.51
C LYS A 763 -14.83 -48.55 -5.48
N PHE A 764 -14.61 -49.33 -6.53
CA PHE A 764 -13.68 -49.08 -7.63
C PHE A 764 -14.34 -49.41 -8.97
N GLU A 765 -14.01 -48.67 -9.97
CA GLU A 765 -14.40 -48.94 -11.37
C GLU A 765 -13.30 -49.80 -12.01
N ILE A 766 -13.64 -50.96 -12.50
CA ILE A 766 -12.76 -51.90 -13.19
C ILE A 766 -13.31 -52.26 -14.53
N ILE A 767 -12.45 -52.75 -15.48
CA ILE A 767 -12.86 -53.22 -16.80
C ILE A 767 -13.05 -54.73 -16.69
N GLY A 768 -14.27 -55.18 -16.85
CA GLY A 768 -14.59 -56.63 -16.81
C GLY A 768 -13.98 -57.41 -17.99
N LYS A 769 -13.96 -58.74 -17.91
CA LYS A 769 -13.46 -59.61 -18.97
C LYS A 769 -14.22 -59.43 -20.29
N ASP A 770 -15.40 -58.85 -20.27
CA ASP A 770 -16.27 -58.51 -21.39
C ASP A 770 -15.97 -57.11 -21.96
N GLY A 771 -14.97 -56.42 -21.49
CA GLY A 771 -14.58 -55.08 -21.92
C GLY A 771 -15.45 -53.94 -21.33
N ASN A 772 -16.48 -54.24 -20.54
CA ASN A 772 -17.38 -53.27 -19.98
C ASN A 772 -16.88 -52.74 -18.60
N LYS A 773 -17.15 -51.46 -18.33
CA LYS A 773 -16.87 -50.85 -17.02
C LYS A 773 -17.84 -51.41 -15.97
N LYS A 774 -17.31 -51.90 -14.87
CA LYS A 774 -18.07 -52.45 -13.77
C LYS A 774 -17.60 -51.83 -12.45
N GLU A 775 -18.54 -51.42 -11.60
CA GLU A 775 -18.24 -50.98 -10.25
C GLU A 775 -18.16 -52.20 -9.33
N VAL A 776 -17.04 -52.36 -8.65
CA VAL A 776 -16.81 -53.48 -7.66
C VAL A 776 -16.45 -52.89 -6.31
N ASN A 777 -16.93 -53.59 -5.25
CA ASN A 777 -16.59 -53.20 -3.90
C ASN A 777 -15.44 -54.10 -3.41
N LEU A 778 -14.27 -53.48 -3.15
CA LEU A 778 -13.05 -54.20 -2.80
C LEU A 778 -12.66 -53.93 -1.32
N LYS A 779 -12.21 -54.97 -0.62
CA LYS A 779 -11.54 -54.93 0.66
C LYS A 779 -10.07 -55.36 0.58
N ILE A 780 -9.25 -54.92 1.53
CA ILE A 780 -7.85 -55.33 1.60
C ILE A 780 -7.75 -56.78 2.06
N LYS A 781 -6.94 -57.57 1.34
CA LYS A 781 -6.49 -58.92 1.76
C LYS A 781 -4.96 -58.91 1.90
N ILE A 782 -4.48 -59.27 3.07
CA ILE A 782 -3.03 -59.28 3.32
C ILE A 782 -2.55 -60.72 3.14
N ASN A 783 -1.62 -60.95 2.20
CA ASN A 783 -0.93 -62.18 1.96
C ASN A 783 0.58 -61.97 2.23
N GLY A 784 1.01 -62.37 3.44
CA GLY A 784 2.39 -62.18 3.86
C GLY A 784 2.78 -60.68 3.80
N ASN A 785 3.71 -60.28 2.96
CA ASN A 785 4.22 -58.92 2.79
C ASN A 785 3.47 -58.10 1.71
N TYR A 786 2.44 -58.63 1.09
CA TYR A 786 1.74 -57.98 0.00
C TYR A 786 0.29 -57.66 0.35
N VAL A 787 -0.15 -56.50 -0.09
CA VAL A 787 -1.54 -56.05 0.04
C VAL A 787 -2.23 -56.34 -1.30
N ASN A 788 -3.18 -57.23 -1.30
CA ASN A 788 -4.04 -57.59 -2.41
C ASN A 788 -5.47 -57.08 -2.16
N PHE A 789 -6.33 -57.18 -3.14
CA PHE A 789 -7.74 -56.82 -3.03
C PHE A 789 -8.62 -58.07 -3.23
N GLU A 790 -9.68 -58.14 -2.45
CA GLU A 790 -10.71 -59.17 -2.55
C GLU A 790 -12.08 -58.52 -2.72
N GLU A 791 -12.85 -59.03 -3.70
CA GLU A 791 -14.20 -58.55 -3.94
C GLU A 791 -15.16 -58.94 -2.82
N VAL A 792 -15.87 -57.95 -2.30
CA VAL A 792 -16.91 -58.16 -1.29
C VAL A 792 -18.18 -58.55 -2.00
N LYS A 793 -18.58 -59.83 -1.92
CA LYS A 793 -19.87 -60.26 -2.43
C LYS A 793 -20.98 -59.67 -1.57
N GLU A 794 -21.88 -58.90 -2.16
CA GLU A 794 -23.12 -58.52 -1.52
C GLU A 794 -23.94 -59.79 -1.37
N ASN A 795 -24.20 -60.24 -0.12
CA ASN A 795 -25.21 -61.23 0.16
C ASN A 795 -26.56 -60.62 -0.28
N LYS A 796 -27.14 -61.17 -1.37
CA LYS A 796 -28.50 -60.91 -1.81
C LYS A 796 -29.50 -61.32 -0.74
#